data_43bc8286f76a2aba06c735c47603e2ab
#
_entry.id   43bc8286f76a2aba06c735c47603e2ab
#
_cell.length_a   1.000
_cell.length_b   1.000
_cell.length_c   1.000
_cell.angle_alpha   90.00
_cell.angle_beta   90.00
_cell.angle_gamma   90.00
#
_symmetry.space_group_name_H-M   'P 1'
#
loop_
_entity.id
_entity.type
_entity.pdbx_description
1 polymer ?
#
loop_
_entity_poly.entity_id
_entity_poly.type
_entity_poly.pdbx_seq_one_letter_code
_entity_poly.pdbx_strand_id
1 'polypeptide(L)'
;MTTSLKEDQLVLISEDDGSLPIASSSPLGLYYHDTQFLSGYRLRVNGSEPLLLSSNTEQNYVATFQLMQSQGAVLGAGRHASQTLSIRRTRFLADGLRERIGILNANPVSVHVDVELELEATFRDMFAVRGHHAGAPGTPASTSQERHDDGFVFERVGRDGVRRTTEVSLSPAPDRVEGATLFVSRELAPQQVLSLEIAIIPREDGAGEAPSPSRFDDALDALNARYQRFLRGCARYETSSETLNDGLIARSALDLRALLEFHEGGPFPTAGIPWYAVPFGRDALITAYETLGWNPDLARGTLRLLARYQGQKVDEFTEEEPGKIFHELRRGELARLKEIPHRPYYGSVDATPLFALVFAEAVKWTADRALWREILPAAERALTWCDGPYGDPDRDGYVEYGTRGTDLRSQGWKDSSGSLSDRDGALSALPAALVEVQAYVYAAKQGLADLYALDGDAKRADRLRGEARELRERFDRDFWMPDESTYAQALDAGKTQVTAVTSNAAHALWAGIAMPERATLMVPRLLAQDMYTGWGIRTLSSRYPTYNPMSYHNGSVWPHDSAMAAQGMARYGFREEANEVVSGLMEAGRRFPYARVPELFCGFQRDLRYSSRPADYLVSCIPQAWSAGMVFLNLRTLLGMEPELSSQRLLLDPALPAWLERIDVRDLRIFDAPVSFRVRRGTKDGVDRIGGARGRVARARAASLA
;
A
#
# COMPACT_ATOMS: atom_id res chain seq x y z
N MET A 1 19.94 5.97 -4.95
CA MET A 1 18.75 5.26 -4.39
C MET A 1 18.19 6.11 -3.27
N THR A 2 16.95 5.91 -2.86
CA THR A 2 16.35 6.67 -1.76
C THR A 2 15.95 5.73 -0.63
N THR A 3 15.97 6.24 0.60
CA THR A 3 15.51 5.55 1.80
C THR A 3 14.18 6.16 2.23
N SER A 4 13.19 5.32 2.55
CA SER A 4 11.88 5.77 3.03
C SER A 4 11.52 5.14 4.38
N LEU A 5 11.00 5.96 5.29
CA LEU A 5 10.44 5.54 6.58
C LEU A 5 9.02 6.09 6.69
N LYS A 6 8.13 5.35 7.34
CA LYS A 6 6.77 5.80 7.69
C LYS A 6 6.37 5.29 9.06
N GLU A 7 5.76 6.16 9.86
CA GLU A 7 5.05 5.79 11.08
C GLU A 7 3.82 6.68 11.22
N ASP A 8 2.65 6.07 11.30
CA ASP A 8 1.36 6.74 11.31
C ASP A 8 1.24 7.74 10.13
N GLN A 9 1.12 9.01 10.37
CA GLN A 9 0.96 10.08 9.36
C GLN A 9 2.29 10.74 8.96
N LEU A 10 3.41 10.32 9.55
CA LEU A 10 4.74 10.82 9.23
C LEU A 10 5.39 9.98 8.13
N VAL A 11 5.98 10.65 7.15
CA VAL A 11 6.75 10.04 6.06
C VAL A 11 8.06 10.78 5.90
N LEU A 12 9.18 10.05 5.91
CA LEU A 12 10.51 10.57 5.57
C LEU A 12 11.01 9.88 4.32
N ILE A 13 11.49 10.68 3.37
CA ILE A 13 12.16 10.22 2.16
C ILE A 13 13.48 10.94 2.09
N SER A 14 14.60 10.22 2.06
CA SER A 14 15.96 10.78 2.02
C SER A 14 16.81 10.10 0.95
N GLU A 15 17.96 10.68 0.66
CA GLU A 15 19.02 10.00 -0.09
C GLU A 15 19.48 8.75 0.66
N ASP A 16 20.26 7.90 0.01
CA ASP A 16 20.73 6.62 0.57
C ASP A 16 21.82 6.78 1.65
N ASP A 17 22.36 7.99 1.85
CA ASP A 17 23.21 8.40 2.96
C ASP A 17 22.44 9.05 4.12
N GLY A 18 21.12 9.21 3.95
CA GLY A 18 20.23 9.86 4.89
C GLY A 18 20.20 11.39 4.80
N SER A 19 20.80 12.02 3.82
CA SER A 19 20.73 13.47 3.60
C SER A 19 19.44 13.90 2.88
N LEU A 20 19.12 15.20 3.01
CA LEU A 20 18.13 15.90 2.19
C LEU A 20 18.86 17.09 1.52
N PRO A 21 18.79 17.23 0.19
CA PRO A 21 19.46 18.32 -0.51
C PRO A 21 18.99 19.69 -0.03
N ILE A 22 19.93 20.61 0.26
CA ILE A 22 19.63 21.99 0.66
C ILE A 22 19.36 22.85 -0.57
N ALA A 23 18.46 23.84 -0.45
CA ALA A 23 18.08 24.81 -1.50
C ALA A 23 17.62 24.12 -2.80
N SER A 24 16.95 23.00 -2.68
CA SER A 24 16.49 22.16 -3.78
C SER A 24 14.99 22.17 -3.91
N SER A 25 14.48 21.94 -5.13
CA SER A 25 13.08 21.59 -5.38
C SER A 25 12.80 20.09 -5.19
N SER A 26 13.71 19.36 -4.60
CA SER A 26 13.64 17.92 -4.38
C SER A 26 12.34 17.51 -3.68
N PRO A 27 11.74 16.37 -4.06
CA PRO A 27 10.64 15.78 -3.34
C PRO A 27 11.05 15.02 -2.06
N LEU A 28 12.35 14.96 -1.77
CA LEU A 28 12.85 14.38 -0.52
C LEU A 28 12.50 15.29 0.66
N GLY A 29 12.23 14.69 1.83
CA GLY A 29 11.84 15.48 2.99
C GLY A 29 11.09 14.69 4.05
N LEU A 30 10.82 15.36 5.16
CA LEU A 30 9.88 14.89 6.19
C LEU A 30 8.51 15.49 5.91
N TYR A 31 7.52 14.63 5.72
CA TYR A 31 6.13 14.99 5.45
C TYR A 31 5.23 14.65 6.62
N TYR A 32 4.28 15.55 6.87
CA TYR A 32 3.16 15.36 7.77
C TYR A 32 1.92 16.04 7.17
N HIS A 33 0.77 15.35 7.10
CA HIS A 33 -0.46 15.88 6.51
C HIS A 33 -0.28 16.51 5.12
N ASP A 34 0.43 15.80 4.20
CA ASP A 34 0.73 16.25 2.83
C ASP A 34 1.60 17.52 2.74
N THR A 35 2.21 17.95 3.84
CA THR A 35 3.09 19.13 3.90
C THR A 35 4.53 18.70 4.18
N GLN A 36 5.49 19.29 3.46
CA GLN A 36 6.93 19.06 3.61
C GLN A 36 7.47 19.93 4.75
N PHE A 37 7.51 19.39 5.98
CA PHE A 37 7.97 20.08 7.19
C PHE A 37 9.49 20.22 7.29
N LEU A 38 10.23 19.30 6.64
CA LEU A 38 11.69 19.41 6.48
C LEU A 38 12.01 19.16 5.01
N SER A 39 12.67 20.12 4.36
CA SER A 39 13.02 20.05 2.94
C SER A 39 14.52 19.90 2.69
N GLY A 40 15.35 20.20 3.70
CA GLY A 40 16.80 20.08 3.65
C GLY A 40 17.37 19.58 4.97
N TYR A 41 18.38 18.68 4.89
CA TYR A 41 19.11 18.17 6.04
C TYR A 41 20.50 17.65 5.62
N ARG A 42 21.52 18.40 5.94
CA ARG A 42 22.90 18.14 5.55
C ARG A 42 23.81 18.03 6.76
N LEU A 43 24.61 16.97 6.80
CA LEU A 43 25.67 16.74 7.78
C LEU A 43 27.03 17.05 7.13
N ARG A 44 27.85 17.87 7.78
CA ARG A 44 29.27 18.02 7.47
C ARG A 44 30.09 17.68 8.70
N VAL A 45 31.24 17.04 8.47
CA VAL A 45 32.24 16.74 9.48
C VAL A 45 33.55 17.30 8.98
N ASN A 46 34.15 18.20 9.77
CA ASN A 46 35.36 18.98 9.39
C ASN A 46 35.21 19.65 8.01
N GLY A 47 34.07 20.30 7.79
CA GLY A 47 33.74 21.06 6.58
C GLY A 47 33.38 20.22 5.33
N SER A 48 33.34 18.88 5.43
CA SER A 48 33.06 17.99 4.29
C SER A 48 31.90 17.10 4.56
N GLU A 49 31.11 16.78 3.52
CA GLU A 49 30.05 15.76 3.58
C GLU A 49 30.69 14.38 3.68
N PRO A 50 30.22 13.51 4.61
CA PRO A 50 30.73 12.15 4.75
C PRO A 50 30.40 11.28 3.55
N LEU A 51 31.24 10.27 3.27
CA LEU A 51 31.02 9.28 2.21
C LEU A 51 30.24 8.07 2.75
N LEU A 52 29.20 7.65 2.05
CA LEU A 52 28.43 6.47 2.38
C LEU A 52 29.24 5.19 2.15
N LEU A 53 29.27 4.30 3.14
CA LEU A 53 29.82 2.95 3.05
C LEU A 53 28.70 1.92 2.91
N SER A 54 27.63 2.05 3.72
CA SER A 54 26.45 1.19 3.64
C SER A 54 25.24 1.86 4.26
N SER A 55 24.07 1.52 3.73
CA SER A 55 22.76 1.85 4.32
C SER A 55 21.98 0.58 4.59
N ASN A 56 21.16 0.58 5.65
CA ASN A 56 20.31 -0.55 6.01
C ASN A 56 18.94 -0.06 6.48
N THR A 57 17.89 -0.60 5.86
CA THR A 57 16.49 -0.38 6.21
C THR A 57 15.74 -1.71 6.37
N GLU A 58 16.43 -2.77 6.76
CA GLU A 58 15.88 -4.11 6.90
C GLU A 58 14.70 -4.15 7.88
N GLN A 59 14.75 -3.39 8.97
CA GLN A 59 13.65 -3.26 9.91
C GLN A 59 12.55 -2.27 9.48
N ASN A 60 12.62 -1.69 8.29
CA ASN A 60 11.74 -0.71 7.63
C ASN A 60 11.28 0.52 8.45
N TYR A 61 11.27 0.47 9.76
CA TYR A 61 10.94 1.59 10.65
C TYR A 61 12.18 2.20 11.33
N VAL A 62 13.36 1.59 11.11
CA VAL A 62 14.67 2.14 11.52
C VAL A 62 15.60 2.12 10.32
N ALA A 63 16.25 3.25 10.04
CA ALA A 63 17.32 3.35 9.03
C ALA A 63 18.67 3.55 9.73
N THR A 64 19.69 2.84 9.27
CA THR A 64 21.08 3.02 9.71
C THR A 64 21.98 3.28 8.51
N PHE A 65 22.87 4.26 8.66
CA PHE A 65 23.86 4.62 7.65
C PHE A 65 25.25 4.57 8.26
N GLN A 66 26.14 3.83 7.63
CA GLN A 66 27.55 3.81 7.98
C GLN A 66 28.29 4.67 6.96
N LEU A 67 28.96 5.72 7.46
CA LEU A 67 29.68 6.67 6.64
C LEU A 67 31.09 6.83 7.17
N MET A 68 31.95 7.46 6.38
CA MET A 68 33.28 7.85 6.77
C MET A 68 33.59 9.29 6.34
N GLN A 69 34.49 9.95 7.05
CA GLN A 69 34.94 11.27 6.65
C GLN A 69 35.68 11.22 5.29
N SER A 70 35.30 12.12 4.37
CA SER A 70 35.85 12.15 3.00
C SER A 70 37.23 12.75 2.89
N GLN A 71 37.59 13.72 3.75
CA GLN A 71 38.86 14.39 3.76
C GLN A 71 39.62 14.11 5.05
N GLY A 72 40.99 14.14 5.00
CA GLY A 72 41.82 13.94 6.16
C GLY A 72 41.63 15.04 7.21
N ALA A 73 41.47 14.66 8.48
CA ALA A 73 41.47 15.60 9.59
C ALA A 73 42.84 16.28 9.75
N VAL A 74 42.89 17.56 10.12
CA VAL A 74 44.14 18.23 10.47
C VAL A 74 44.52 17.81 11.88
N LEU A 75 45.61 17.05 12.06
CA LEU A 75 46.23 16.78 13.37
C LEU A 75 47.36 17.80 13.57
N GLY A 76 47.51 18.34 14.74
CA GLY A 76 48.57 19.29 15.03
C GLY A 76 49.91 18.84 14.47
N ALA A 77 50.52 19.66 13.60
CA ALA A 77 51.84 19.49 12.99
C ALA A 77 52.06 18.37 11.95
N GLY A 78 51.04 17.70 11.42
CA GLY A 78 51.24 16.67 10.39
C GLY A 78 50.01 16.33 9.56
N ARG A 79 50.21 15.83 8.34
CA ARG A 79 49.12 15.31 7.48
C ARG A 79 48.49 14.08 8.11
N HIS A 80 47.15 14.08 8.16
CA HIS A 80 46.39 12.94 8.66
C HIS A 80 46.07 11.94 7.58
N ALA A 81 45.95 10.68 8.01
CA ALA A 81 45.29 9.67 7.20
C ALA A 81 43.82 10.10 6.98
N SER A 82 43.42 10.24 5.72
CA SER A 82 42.00 10.32 5.35
C SER A 82 41.28 9.04 5.82
N GLN A 83 39.97 9.13 6.10
CA GLN A 83 39.13 7.96 6.40
C GLN A 83 39.32 7.35 7.81
N THR A 84 39.61 8.17 8.79
CA THR A 84 39.87 7.72 10.18
C THR A 84 38.78 8.13 11.17
N LEU A 85 37.77 8.88 10.71
CA LEU A 85 36.50 9.10 11.45
C LEU A 85 35.41 8.25 10.85
N SER A 86 34.88 7.34 11.64
CA SER A 86 33.70 6.52 11.30
C SER A 86 32.47 7.19 11.83
N ILE A 87 31.44 7.34 10.97
CA ILE A 87 30.20 8.03 11.30
C ILE A 87 29.05 7.05 11.14
N ARG A 88 28.27 6.86 12.21
CA ARG A 88 27.06 6.05 12.18
C ARG A 88 25.85 6.92 12.46
N ARG A 89 24.88 6.92 11.55
CA ARG A 89 23.59 7.56 11.72
C ARG A 89 22.55 6.47 11.95
N THR A 90 21.70 6.63 12.97
CA THR A 90 20.56 5.74 13.23
C THR A 90 19.33 6.61 13.42
N ARG A 91 18.30 6.40 12.61
CA ARG A 91 17.09 7.22 12.63
C ARG A 91 15.80 6.40 12.53
N PHE A 92 14.74 6.97 13.08
CA PHE A 92 13.38 6.43 13.00
C PHE A 92 12.34 7.57 13.14
N LEU A 93 11.09 7.24 12.86
CA LEU A 93 9.95 8.13 13.06
C LEU A 93 9.17 7.69 14.31
N ALA A 94 8.79 8.66 15.15
CA ALA A 94 7.94 8.47 16.31
C ALA A 94 6.92 9.62 16.41
N ASP A 95 7.19 10.63 17.23
CA ASP A 95 6.50 11.91 17.28
C ASP A 95 7.05 12.95 16.29
N GLY A 96 8.08 12.58 15.58
CA GLY A 96 8.84 13.27 14.54
C GLY A 96 10.00 12.41 14.09
N LEU A 97 10.99 13.00 13.44
CA LEU A 97 12.24 12.35 13.11
C LEU A 97 13.17 12.37 14.34
N ARG A 98 13.61 11.19 14.75
CA ARG A 98 14.63 10.99 15.79
C ARG A 98 15.87 10.41 15.15
N GLU A 99 17.04 11.03 15.38
CA GLU A 99 18.30 10.53 14.85
C GLU A 99 19.41 10.61 15.90
N ARG A 100 20.23 9.56 15.95
CA ARG A 100 21.50 9.53 16.69
C ARG A 100 22.64 9.47 15.70
N ILE A 101 23.62 10.39 15.84
CA ILE A 101 24.85 10.46 15.06
C ILE A 101 26.00 10.11 16.00
N GLY A 102 26.67 8.99 15.76
CA GLY A 102 27.87 8.57 16.47
C GLY A 102 29.11 8.78 15.62
N ILE A 103 30.12 9.52 16.11
CA ILE A 103 31.38 9.77 15.42
C ILE A 103 32.50 9.15 16.22
N LEU A 104 33.11 8.08 15.70
CA LEU A 104 34.22 7.36 16.33
C LEU A 104 35.57 7.87 15.78
N ASN A 105 36.49 8.25 16.67
CA ASN A 105 37.86 8.48 16.32
C ASN A 105 38.65 7.16 16.27
N ALA A 106 38.98 6.68 15.07
CA ALA A 106 39.82 5.51 14.86
C ALA A 106 41.33 5.86 14.74
N ASN A 107 41.73 7.11 14.96
CA ASN A 107 43.13 7.49 15.01
C ASN A 107 43.80 7.04 16.32
N PRO A 108 45.13 6.81 16.33
CA PRO A 108 45.87 6.50 17.54
C PRO A 108 46.14 7.72 18.42
N VAL A 109 45.69 8.91 18.01
CA VAL A 109 45.87 10.20 18.69
C VAL A 109 44.54 10.95 18.78
N SER A 110 44.47 11.93 19.68
CA SER A 110 43.30 12.82 19.75
C SER A 110 43.16 13.62 18.46
N VAL A 111 41.90 13.84 18.06
CA VAL A 111 41.55 14.64 16.88
C VAL A 111 40.44 15.64 17.22
N HIS A 112 40.55 16.80 16.63
CA HIS A 112 39.48 17.80 16.66
C HIS A 112 38.40 17.46 15.62
N VAL A 113 37.14 17.52 16.05
CA VAL A 113 36.00 17.20 15.21
C VAL A 113 34.99 18.34 15.27
N ASP A 114 34.77 18.98 14.13
CA ASP A 114 33.72 19.96 13.91
C ASP A 114 32.56 19.33 13.18
N VAL A 115 31.37 19.43 13.74
CA VAL A 115 30.09 18.91 13.15
C VAL A 115 29.18 20.07 12.83
N GLU A 116 28.70 20.10 11.60
CA GLU A 116 27.70 21.06 11.12
C GLU A 116 26.46 20.32 10.69
N LEU A 117 25.31 20.69 11.23
CA LEU A 117 23.98 20.19 10.84
C LEU A 117 23.17 21.35 10.28
N GLU A 118 23.04 21.39 8.97
CA GLU A 118 22.28 22.42 8.25
C GLU A 118 20.90 21.90 7.86
N LEU A 119 19.85 22.66 8.19
CA LEU A 119 18.46 22.24 7.98
C LEU A 119 17.69 23.31 7.21
N GLU A 120 16.60 22.89 6.54
CA GLU A 120 15.70 23.76 5.78
C GLU A 120 14.25 23.26 5.89
N ALA A 121 13.30 24.17 6.05
CA ALA A 121 11.87 23.87 6.05
C ALA A 121 11.13 24.83 5.10
N THR A 122 10.47 24.28 4.08
CA THR A 122 9.73 25.08 3.07
C THR A 122 8.23 25.02 3.27
N PHE A 123 7.71 24.05 4.00
CA PHE A 123 6.27 23.82 4.23
C PHE A 123 5.45 23.77 2.94
N ARG A 124 6.01 23.19 1.87
CA ARG A 124 5.34 23.04 0.59
C ARG A 124 4.32 21.92 0.64
N ASP A 125 3.16 22.14 0.02
CA ASP A 125 2.18 21.08 -0.19
C ASP A 125 2.74 19.99 -1.14
N MET A 126 2.38 18.73 -0.92
CA MET A 126 2.83 17.57 -1.70
C MET A 126 2.54 17.73 -3.19
N PHE A 127 1.38 18.26 -3.57
CA PHE A 127 1.04 18.50 -4.97
C PHE A 127 1.94 19.58 -5.60
N ALA A 128 2.26 20.64 -4.85
CA ALA A 128 3.22 21.65 -5.32
C ALA A 128 4.65 21.10 -5.44
N VAL A 129 5.06 20.20 -4.54
CA VAL A 129 6.37 19.50 -4.63
C VAL A 129 6.43 18.63 -5.89
N ARG A 130 5.33 17.97 -6.27
CA ARG A 130 5.22 17.15 -7.48
C ARG A 130 5.06 17.92 -8.79
N GLY A 131 5.02 19.25 -8.73
CA GLY A 131 4.81 20.11 -9.90
C GLY A 131 3.36 20.22 -10.36
N HIS A 132 2.42 19.71 -9.57
CA HIS A 132 1.00 19.93 -9.79
C HIS A 132 0.55 21.16 -9.00
N HIS A 133 -0.02 22.16 -9.65
CA HIS A 133 -0.47 23.42 -9.08
C HIS A 133 0.61 24.25 -8.35
N ALA A 134 1.04 25.31 -9.00
CA ALA A 134 1.83 26.36 -8.34
C ALA A 134 1.02 27.20 -7.34
N GLY A 135 -0.27 26.92 -7.15
CA GLY A 135 -1.22 27.75 -6.42
C GLY A 135 -1.44 29.11 -7.08
N ALA A 136 -2.64 29.67 -7.00
CA ALA A 136 -2.81 31.08 -7.35
C ALA A 136 -1.86 31.95 -6.48
N PRO A 137 -1.24 33.02 -6.97
CA PRO A 137 -0.45 33.94 -6.16
C PRO A 137 -1.35 34.53 -5.07
N GLY A 138 -1.37 33.86 -3.93
CA GLY A 138 -2.06 34.30 -2.72
C GLY A 138 -1.14 35.16 -1.85
N THR A 139 -1.64 35.61 -0.71
CA THR A 139 -0.86 36.32 0.31
C THR A 139 0.39 35.46 0.63
N PRO A 140 1.60 36.01 0.54
CA PRO A 140 2.81 35.26 0.85
C PRO A 140 2.69 34.68 2.27
N ALA A 141 2.93 33.38 2.39
CA ALA A 141 3.00 32.76 3.70
C ALA A 141 4.14 33.41 4.49
N SER A 142 3.87 33.81 5.72
CA SER A 142 4.93 34.31 6.59
C SER A 142 5.77 33.14 7.08
N THR A 143 7.09 33.24 6.92
CA THR A 143 8.04 32.26 7.45
C THR A 143 8.90 32.97 8.47
N SER A 144 9.04 32.39 9.65
CA SER A 144 9.90 32.90 10.72
C SER A 144 10.78 31.78 11.28
N GLN A 145 11.82 32.18 12.00
CA GLN A 145 12.68 31.25 12.73
C GLN A 145 12.96 31.83 14.12
N GLU A 146 12.71 31.04 15.14
CA GLU A 146 13.00 31.38 16.52
C GLU A 146 14.12 30.45 17.03
N ARG A 147 15.06 30.98 17.84
CA ARG A 147 16.20 30.23 18.37
C ARG A 147 15.98 29.91 19.83
N HIS A 148 16.49 28.76 20.26
CA HIS A 148 16.56 28.27 21.63
C HIS A 148 18.00 27.84 21.94
N ASP A 149 18.29 27.55 23.21
CA ASP A 149 19.64 27.16 23.65
C ASP A 149 20.10 25.82 23.04
N ASP A 150 19.15 24.91 22.74
CA ASP A 150 19.40 23.58 22.20
C ASP A 150 19.03 23.45 20.70
N GLY A 151 18.50 24.51 20.06
CA GLY A 151 18.08 24.45 18.66
C GLY A 151 17.31 25.65 18.15
N PHE A 152 16.28 25.39 17.37
CA PHE A 152 15.43 26.43 16.77
C PHE A 152 14.09 25.86 16.28
N VAL A 153 13.13 26.76 15.99
CA VAL A 153 11.83 26.44 15.39
C VAL A 153 11.70 27.18 14.07
N PHE A 154 11.40 26.44 13.01
CA PHE A 154 10.83 27.01 11.79
C PHE A 154 9.32 27.15 11.95
N GLU A 155 8.75 28.25 11.49
CA GLU A 155 7.31 28.50 11.54
C GLU A 155 6.81 29.04 10.21
N ARG A 156 5.62 28.61 9.80
CA ARG A 156 4.86 29.16 8.69
C ARG A 156 3.38 29.21 9.01
N VAL A 157 2.74 30.34 8.76
CA VAL A 157 1.28 30.43 8.67
C VAL A 157 0.91 30.29 7.20
N GLY A 158 0.18 29.23 6.86
CA GLY A 158 -0.26 28.95 5.51
C GLY A 158 -1.37 29.91 5.02
N ARG A 159 -1.68 29.89 3.73
CA ARG A 159 -2.82 30.61 3.14
C ARG A 159 -4.17 30.11 3.70
N ASP A 160 -4.22 28.87 4.19
CA ASP A 160 -5.34 28.26 4.89
C ASP A 160 -5.50 28.74 6.35
N GLY A 161 -4.64 29.67 6.79
CA GLY A 161 -4.60 30.20 8.16
C GLY A 161 -4.03 29.24 9.19
N VAL A 162 -3.54 28.07 8.78
CA VAL A 162 -2.99 27.06 9.68
C VAL A 162 -1.53 27.37 9.98
N ARG A 163 -1.18 27.42 11.25
CA ARG A 163 0.19 27.53 11.71
C ARG A 163 0.86 26.16 11.71
N ARG A 164 2.00 26.07 11.04
CA ARG A 164 2.83 24.88 10.93
C ARG A 164 4.22 25.18 11.48
N THR A 165 4.75 24.30 12.32
CA THR A 165 6.09 24.47 12.92
C THR A 165 6.92 23.23 12.77
N THR A 166 8.24 23.39 12.63
CA THR A 166 9.23 22.33 12.72
C THR A 166 10.21 22.71 13.82
N GLU A 167 10.07 22.04 14.96
CA GLU A 167 10.96 22.20 16.12
C GLU A 167 12.19 21.30 15.94
N VAL A 168 13.38 21.88 16.04
CA VAL A 168 14.66 21.19 15.95
C VAL A 168 15.42 21.34 17.24
N SER A 169 15.81 20.22 17.87
CA SER A 169 16.62 20.23 19.09
C SER A 169 17.77 19.22 18.99
N LEU A 170 18.90 19.53 19.61
CA LEU A 170 20.13 18.73 19.63
C LEU A 170 20.58 18.48 21.08
N SER A 171 20.94 17.23 21.38
CA SER A 171 21.52 16.83 22.66
C SER A 171 22.86 16.09 22.46
N PRO A 172 23.95 16.50 23.14
CA PRO A 172 24.07 17.70 23.96
C PRO A 172 23.81 18.97 23.16
N ALA A 173 23.48 20.07 23.84
CA ALA A 173 23.23 21.36 23.19
C ALA A 173 24.39 21.76 22.27
N PRO A 174 24.12 22.40 21.12
CA PRO A 174 25.17 22.86 20.20
C PRO A 174 26.01 23.97 20.85
N ASP A 175 27.24 24.08 20.45
CA ASP A 175 28.13 25.18 20.92
C ASP A 175 27.71 26.53 20.32
N ARG A 176 27.04 26.49 19.14
CA ARG A 176 26.62 27.67 18.41
C ARG A 176 25.46 27.32 17.45
N VAL A 177 24.54 28.26 17.30
CA VAL A 177 23.46 28.21 16.30
C VAL A 177 23.58 29.43 15.39
N GLU A 178 23.75 29.23 14.09
CA GLU A 178 23.80 30.30 13.09
C GLU A 178 22.80 30.03 11.96
N GLY A 179 21.81 30.94 11.81
CA GLY A 179 20.72 30.64 10.88
C GLY A 179 20.05 29.33 11.25
N ALA A 180 19.94 28.43 10.29
CA ALA A 180 19.41 27.08 10.46
C ALA A 180 20.51 26.00 10.54
N THR A 181 21.69 26.36 11.07
CA THR A 181 22.82 25.46 11.23
C THR A 181 23.20 25.33 12.69
N LEU A 182 23.34 24.09 13.16
CA LEU A 182 23.84 23.72 14.49
C LEU A 182 25.31 23.34 14.37
N PHE A 183 26.16 23.88 15.26
CA PHE A 183 27.59 23.61 15.29
C PHE A 183 27.98 22.95 16.60
N VAL A 184 28.79 21.87 16.50
CA VAL A 184 29.39 21.17 17.64
C VAL A 184 30.85 20.96 17.37
N SER A 185 31.70 21.33 18.31
CA SER A 185 33.19 21.22 18.22
C SER A 185 33.72 20.45 19.43
N ARG A 186 34.39 19.34 19.20
CA ARG A 186 34.88 18.44 20.27
C ARG A 186 36.24 17.87 19.95
N GLU A 187 37.07 17.76 20.98
CA GLU A 187 38.32 16.97 20.94
C GLU A 187 37.99 15.52 21.30
N LEU A 188 38.31 14.57 20.41
CA LEU A 188 38.03 13.14 20.63
C LEU A 188 39.36 12.39 20.85
N ALA A 189 39.54 11.77 22.01
CA ALA A 189 40.63 10.84 22.28
C ALA A 189 40.57 9.60 21.35
N PRO A 190 41.63 8.82 21.21
CA PRO A 190 41.62 7.55 20.48
C PRO A 190 40.49 6.64 20.95
N GLN A 191 39.74 6.08 20.01
CA GLN A 191 38.59 5.18 20.24
C GLN A 191 37.38 5.84 20.97
N GLN A 192 37.42 7.14 21.18
CA GLN A 192 36.26 7.86 21.74
C GLN A 192 35.22 8.09 20.70
N VAL A 193 33.92 8.00 21.14
CA VAL A 193 32.75 8.28 20.33
C VAL A 193 32.09 9.57 20.81
N LEU A 194 31.89 10.52 19.90
CA LEU A 194 30.94 11.61 20.07
C LEU A 194 29.52 11.12 19.70
N SER A 195 28.58 11.25 20.61
CA SER A 195 27.18 10.92 20.34
C SER A 195 26.33 12.19 20.36
N LEU A 196 25.62 12.44 19.26
CA LEU A 196 24.68 13.55 19.10
C LEU A 196 23.28 12.96 18.85
N GLU A 197 22.27 13.47 19.55
CA GLU A 197 20.86 13.10 19.34
C GLU A 197 20.10 14.32 18.84
N ILE A 198 19.52 14.23 17.65
CA ILE A 198 18.69 15.28 17.08
C ILE A 198 17.22 14.83 17.03
N ALA A 199 16.33 15.73 17.40
CA ALA A 199 14.90 15.58 17.24
C ALA A 199 14.36 16.68 16.32
N ILE A 200 13.53 16.30 15.34
CA ILE A 200 12.90 17.19 14.37
C ILE A 200 11.41 16.88 14.37
N ILE A 201 10.61 17.77 14.99
CA ILE A 201 9.21 17.50 15.31
C ILE A 201 8.30 18.43 14.54
N PRO A 202 7.53 17.91 13.57
CA PRO A 202 6.52 18.68 12.85
C PRO A 202 5.28 18.86 13.73
N ARG A 203 4.67 20.05 13.70
CA ARG A 203 3.42 20.37 14.36
C ARG A 203 2.51 21.21 13.47
N GLU A 204 1.22 21.01 13.63
CA GLU A 204 0.17 21.75 12.94
C GLU A 204 -0.89 22.16 13.96
N ASP A 205 -1.38 23.41 13.93
CA ASP A 205 -2.43 23.86 14.82
C ASP A 205 -3.69 22.99 14.68
N GLY A 206 -4.27 22.60 15.82
CA GLY A 206 -5.41 21.69 15.86
C GLY A 206 -5.04 20.19 15.83
N ALA A 207 -3.77 19.83 15.64
CA ALA A 207 -3.26 18.51 15.99
C ALA A 207 -3.06 18.45 17.50
N GLY A 208 -3.47 17.34 18.13
CA GLY A 208 -3.46 17.18 19.60
C GLY A 208 -2.12 17.51 20.27
N GLU A 209 -2.10 17.60 21.61
CA GLU A 209 -0.89 17.87 22.38
C GLU A 209 0.26 16.94 21.97
N ALA A 210 1.41 17.55 21.75
CA ALA A 210 2.62 16.79 21.48
C ALA A 210 3.02 15.96 22.71
N PRO A 211 3.43 14.70 22.49
CA PRO A 211 4.07 13.94 23.57
C PRO A 211 5.31 14.67 24.08
N SER A 212 5.57 14.56 25.38
CA SER A 212 6.80 15.10 25.99
C SER A 212 8.04 14.55 25.28
N PRO A 213 9.08 15.36 25.10
CA PRO A 213 10.31 14.91 24.45
C PRO A 213 10.89 13.71 25.20
N SER A 214 10.84 12.54 24.58
CA SER A 214 11.45 11.31 25.09
C SER A 214 12.91 11.24 24.66
N ARG A 215 13.77 10.60 25.47
CA ARG A 215 15.14 10.25 25.05
C ARG A 215 15.09 9.32 23.82
N PHE A 216 16.14 9.34 23.02
CA PHE A 216 16.24 8.53 21.80
C PHE A 216 15.96 7.03 22.06
N ASP A 217 16.59 6.45 23.10
CA ASP A 217 16.41 5.02 23.40
C ASP A 217 14.99 4.70 23.87
N ASP A 218 14.41 5.53 24.74
CA ASP A 218 13.03 5.35 25.23
C ASP A 218 12.00 5.41 24.08
N ALA A 219 12.21 6.33 23.12
CA ALA A 219 11.37 6.46 21.94
C ALA A 219 11.51 5.24 20.99
N LEU A 220 12.73 4.75 20.80
CA LEU A 220 12.99 3.56 19.99
C LEU A 220 12.39 2.30 20.62
N ASP A 221 12.54 2.13 21.95
CA ASP A 221 11.97 1.00 22.68
C ASP A 221 10.44 1.02 22.63
N ALA A 222 9.83 2.20 22.78
CA ALA A 222 8.38 2.37 22.63
C ALA A 222 7.90 2.02 21.20
N LEU A 223 8.65 2.42 20.18
CA LEU A 223 8.36 2.08 18.78
C LEU A 223 8.47 0.56 18.55
N ASN A 224 9.56 -0.05 18.98
CA ASN A 224 9.76 -1.51 18.93
C ASN A 224 8.60 -2.26 19.61
N ALA A 225 8.20 -1.80 20.80
CA ALA A 225 7.08 -2.41 21.54
C ALA A 225 5.75 -2.30 20.78
N ARG A 226 5.49 -1.18 20.08
CA ARG A 226 4.30 -1.00 19.22
C ARG A 226 4.28 -1.99 18.06
N TYR A 227 5.42 -2.14 17.34
CA TYR A 227 5.54 -3.12 16.25
C TYR A 227 5.35 -4.55 16.75
N GLN A 228 6.02 -4.94 17.81
CA GLN A 228 5.89 -6.29 18.39
C GLN A 228 4.47 -6.58 18.90
N ARG A 229 3.79 -5.59 19.50
CA ARG A 229 2.40 -5.75 19.94
C ARG A 229 1.46 -5.98 18.76
N PHE A 230 1.62 -5.21 17.68
CA PHE A 230 0.83 -5.35 16.47
C PHE A 230 1.03 -6.74 15.84
N LEU A 231 2.28 -7.14 15.62
CA LEU A 231 2.61 -8.42 14.98
C LEU A 231 2.16 -9.63 15.81
N ARG A 232 2.16 -9.54 17.15
CA ARG A 232 1.59 -10.60 18.01
C ARG A 232 0.07 -10.75 17.85
N GLY A 233 -0.63 -9.73 17.38
CA GLY A 233 -2.06 -9.79 17.04
C GLY A 233 -2.37 -10.40 15.67
N CYS A 234 -1.35 -10.68 14.84
CA CYS A 234 -1.49 -11.21 13.50
C CYS A 234 -1.28 -12.72 13.46
N ALA A 235 -1.85 -13.39 12.45
CA ALA A 235 -1.53 -14.78 12.16
C ALA A 235 -0.05 -14.92 11.75
N ARG A 236 0.57 -16.00 12.18
CA ARG A 236 1.96 -16.34 11.83
C ARG A 236 1.99 -17.44 10.79
N TYR A 237 2.67 -17.18 9.69
CA TYR A 237 2.91 -18.14 8.63
C TYR A 237 4.38 -18.56 8.65
N GLU A 238 4.63 -19.85 8.73
CA GLU A 238 5.96 -20.45 8.65
C GLU A 238 5.94 -21.53 7.57
N THR A 239 6.81 -21.42 6.60
CA THR A 239 6.90 -22.33 5.46
C THR A 239 8.15 -23.21 5.56
N SER A 240 8.29 -24.20 4.67
CA SER A 240 9.53 -24.99 4.54
C SER A 240 10.68 -24.19 3.88
N SER A 241 10.44 -22.95 3.45
CA SER A 241 11.44 -22.06 2.85
C SER A 241 11.82 -20.95 3.83
N GLU A 242 13.00 -21.03 4.42
CA GLU A 242 13.56 -20.01 5.31
C GLU A 242 13.64 -18.65 4.62
N THR A 243 14.10 -18.60 3.38
CA THR A 243 14.18 -17.37 2.58
C THR A 243 12.81 -16.70 2.39
N LEU A 244 11.73 -17.49 2.31
CA LEU A 244 10.39 -16.93 2.23
C LEU A 244 9.93 -16.40 3.59
N ASN A 245 10.24 -17.12 4.67
CA ASN A 245 9.83 -16.76 6.03
C ASN A 245 10.50 -15.46 6.49
N ASP A 246 11.85 -15.43 6.49
CA ASP A 246 12.65 -14.32 7.01
C ASP A 246 12.74 -13.16 6.03
N GLY A 247 12.59 -13.43 4.72
CA GLY A 247 12.54 -12.43 3.67
C GLY A 247 11.11 -11.92 3.45
N LEU A 248 10.40 -12.51 2.50
CA LEU A 248 9.19 -11.93 1.91
C LEU A 248 8.02 -11.82 2.90
N ILE A 249 7.75 -12.87 3.71
CA ILE A 249 6.62 -12.88 4.66
C ILE A 249 6.87 -11.89 5.80
N ALA A 250 8.04 -11.96 6.44
CA ALA A 250 8.39 -11.06 7.54
C ALA A 250 8.43 -9.61 7.06
N ARG A 251 9.00 -9.37 5.88
CA ARG A 251 9.07 -8.01 5.29
C ARG A 251 7.70 -7.45 4.98
N SER A 252 6.83 -8.22 4.32
CA SER A 252 5.48 -7.78 4.00
C SER A 252 4.65 -7.45 5.25
N ALA A 253 4.83 -8.21 6.33
CA ALA A 253 4.20 -7.92 7.62
C ALA A 253 4.68 -6.58 8.22
N LEU A 254 5.99 -6.28 8.14
CA LEU A 254 6.56 -5.02 8.59
C LEU A 254 6.14 -3.84 7.68
N ASP A 255 6.11 -4.03 6.36
CA ASP A 255 5.69 -3.01 5.41
C ASP A 255 4.21 -2.66 5.58
N LEU A 256 3.34 -3.65 5.76
CA LEU A 256 1.93 -3.41 6.10
C LEU A 256 1.79 -2.62 7.40
N ARG A 257 2.52 -3.01 8.47
CA ARG A 257 2.46 -2.26 9.74
C ARG A 257 2.94 -0.81 9.59
N ALA A 258 3.99 -0.56 8.82
CA ALA A 258 4.51 0.79 8.58
C ALA A 258 3.52 1.66 7.79
N LEU A 259 2.77 1.06 6.85
CA LEU A 259 1.79 1.77 6.03
C LEU A 259 0.47 2.09 6.76
N LEU A 260 0.28 1.62 8.00
CA LEU A 260 -0.95 1.93 8.74
C LEU A 260 -0.99 3.37 9.24
N GLU A 261 -2.18 3.97 9.17
CA GLU A 261 -2.63 5.05 10.01
C GLU A 261 -3.60 4.50 11.07
N PHE A 262 -3.55 5.06 12.28
CA PHE A 262 -4.40 4.63 13.39
C PHE A 262 -5.49 5.66 13.63
N HIS A 263 -6.74 5.30 13.31
CA HIS A 263 -7.93 6.10 13.52
C HIS A 263 -8.76 5.54 14.68
N GLU A 264 -9.75 6.31 15.13
CA GLU A 264 -10.69 5.89 16.18
C GLU A 264 -11.38 4.55 15.84
N GLY A 265 -11.68 4.32 14.55
CA GLY A 265 -12.30 3.09 14.04
C GLY A 265 -11.36 1.87 13.95
N GLY A 266 -10.04 2.06 14.13
CA GLY A 266 -9.02 1.02 14.00
C GLY A 266 -7.92 1.35 12.99
N PRO A 267 -7.02 0.38 12.68
CA PRO A 267 -5.93 0.56 11.73
C PRO A 267 -6.46 0.67 10.29
N PHE A 268 -5.90 1.61 9.52
CA PHE A 268 -6.23 1.85 8.13
C PHE A 268 -4.97 1.77 7.27
N PRO A 269 -4.87 0.89 6.26
CA PRO A 269 -3.74 0.83 5.36
C PRO A 269 -3.79 2.00 4.37
N THR A 270 -2.76 2.86 4.40
CA THR A 270 -2.53 3.85 3.33
C THR A 270 -1.95 3.15 2.11
N ALA A 271 -2.03 3.77 0.92
CA ALA A 271 -1.66 3.06 -0.29
C ALA A 271 -0.14 2.81 -0.39
N GLY A 272 0.68 3.84 -0.57
CA GLY A 272 2.11 3.62 -0.73
C GLY A 272 3.00 4.84 -0.60
N ILE A 273 4.28 4.62 -0.30
CA ILE A 273 5.30 5.64 -0.16
C ILE A 273 6.04 5.79 -1.49
N PRO A 274 6.31 7.04 -1.94
CA PRO A 274 6.12 8.32 -1.24
C PRO A 274 4.78 9.00 -1.49
N TRP A 275 4.13 8.78 -2.64
CA TRP A 275 3.12 9.68 -3.18
C TRP A 275 1.71 9.44 -2.67
N TYR A 276 1.43 8.21 -2.21
CA TYR A 276 0.10 7.72 -1.87
C TYR A 276 0.03 7.26 -0.41
N ALA A 277 0.87 7.85 0.47
CA ALA A 277 0.88 7.53 1.90
C ALA A 277 -0.26 8.19 2.69
N VAL A 278 -1.47 8.16 2.12
CA VAL A 278 -2.71 8.71 2.66
C VAL A 278 -3.86 7.71 2.45
N PRO A 279 -5.04 7.94 3.03
CA PRO A 279 -6.20 7.08 2.82
C PRO A 279 -6.68 7.09 1.36
N PHE A 280 -6.69 5.90 0.73
CA PHE A 280 -7.32 5.59 -0.55
C PHE A 280 -8.43 4.57 -0.34
N GLY A 281 -9.55 4.71 -1.06
CA GLY A 281 -10.69 3.82 -0.92
C GLY A 281 -10.41 2.42 -1.47
N ARG A 282 -10.08 2.32 -2.75
CA ARG A 282 -9.80 1.06 -3.46
C ARG A 282 -8.62 0.30 -2.86
N ASP A 283 -7.48 0.98 -2.68
CA ASP A 283 -6.24 0.37 -2.20
C ASP A 283 -6.40 -0.25 -0.82
N ALA A 284 -7.06 0.50 0.09
CA ALA A 284 -7.33 0.01 1.43
C ALA A 284 -8.31 -1.18 1.43
N LEU A 285 -9.33 -1.18 0.56
CA LEU A 285 -10.30 -2.28 0.45
C LEU A 285 -9.64 -3.55 -0.08
N ILE A 286 -8.84 -3.45 -1.14
CA ILE A 286 -8.10 -4.59 -1.70
C ILE A 286 -7.11 -5.13 -0.65
N THR A 287 -6.31 -4.26 -0.02
CA THR A 287 -5.39 -4.65 1.06
C THR A 287 -6.12 -5.33 2.22
N ALA A 288 -7.28 -4.79 2.62
CA ALA A 288 -8.11 -5.37 3.68
C ALA A 288 -8.60 -6.77 3.32
N TYR A 289 -9.03 -7.00 2.07
CA TYR A 289 -9.43 -8.31 1.58
C TYR A 289 -8.25 -9.31 1.56
N GLU A 290 -7.10 -8.89 1.04
CA GLU A 290 -5.88 -9.70 0.94
C GLU A 290 -5.39 -10.17 2.31
N THR A 291 -5.56 -9.33 3.33
CA THR A 291 -5.04 -9.55 4.68
C THR A 291 -6.05 -10.17 5.65
N LEU A 292 -7.26 -10.53 5.22
CA LEU A 292 -8.27 -11.18 6.09
C LEU A 292 -7.72 -12.41 6.80
N GLY A 293 -6.95 -13.24 6.11
CA GLY A 293 -6.30 -14.42 6.67
C GLY A 293 -5.06 -14.13 7.51
N TRP A 294 -4.64 -12.86 7.64
CA TRP A 294 -3.49 -12.46 8.43
C TRP A 294 -3.90 -11.58 9.62
N ASN A 295 -4.63 -10.49 9.35
CA ASN A 295 -5.13 -9.57 10.37
C ASN A 295 -6.46 -8.92 9.95
N PRO A 296 -7.61 -9.46 10.38
CA PRO A 296 -8.92 -8.94 9.98
C PRO A 296 -9.26 -7.56 10.58
N ASP A 297 -8.46 -7.02 11.52
CA ASP A 297 -8.68 -5.68 12.07
C ASP A 297 -8.41 -4.58 11.04
N LEU A 298 -7.57 -4.88 10.00
CA LEU A 298 -7.39 -3.97 8.88
C LEU A 298 -8.71 -3.75 8.13
N ALA A 299 -9.48 -4.81 7.91
CA ALA A 299 -10.79 -4.69 7.29
C ALA A 299 -11.79 -3.92 8.17
N ARG A 300 -11.77 -4.15 9.50
CA ARG A 300 -12.63 -3.40 10.44
C ARG A 300 -12.34 -1.90 10.41
N GLY A 301 -11.07 -1.52 10.49
CA GLY A 301 -10.63 -0.11 10.44
C GLY A 301 -10.95 0.54 9.10
N THR A 302 -10.66 -0.15 8.00
CA THR A 302 -10.95 0.31 6.63
C THR A 302 -12.44 0.58 6.43
N LEU A 303 -13.29 -0.38 6.76
CA LEU A 303 -14.74 -0.25 6.58
C LEU A 303 -15.33 0.90 7.39
N ARG A 304 -14.88 1.09 8.64
CA ARG A 304 -15.34 2.19 9.51
C ARG A 304 -14.96 3.56 8.97
N LEU A 305 -13.69 3.72 8.55
CA LEU A 305 -13.24 4.99 7.99
C LEU A 305 -13.98 5.33 6.70
N LEU A 306 -14.12 4.37 5.79
CA LEU A 306 -14.83 4.59 4.53
C LEU A 306 -16.33 4.87 4.74
N ALA A 307 -16.99 4.16 5.66
CA ALA A 307 -18.38 4.43 6.01
C ALA A 307 -18.59 5.84 6.61
N ARG A 308 -17.63 6.33 7.42
CA ARG A 308 -17.66 7.68 8.01
C ARG A 308 -17.62 8.78 6.95
N TYR A 309 -16.87 8.57 5.87
CA TYR A 309 -16.71 9.53 4.76
C TYR A 309 -17.53 9.16 3.53
N GLN A 310 -18.48 8.21 3.63
CA GLN A 310 -19.37 7.87 2.53
C GLN A 310 -20.16 9.09 2.06
N GLY A 311 -20.23 9.33 0.75
CA GLY A 311 -20.92 10.46 0.15
C GLY A 311 -22.37 10.61 0.56
N GLN A 312 -22.82 11.83 0.80
CA GLN A 312 -24.16 12.17 1.30
C GLN A 312 -24.91 13.17 0.42
N LYS A 313 -24.21 13.90 -0.42
CA LYS A 313 -24.75 14.95 -1.30
C LYS A 313 -24.19 14.81 -2.72
N VAL A 314 -24.74 15.56 -3.63
CA VAL A 314 -24.16 15.75 -4.97
C VAL A 314 -23.26 16.98 -4.91
N ASP A 315 -22.00 16.80 -5.28
CA ASP A 315 -21.00 17.88 -5.35
C ASP A 315 -20.08 17.61 -6.56
N GLU A 316 -20.25 18.41 -7.62
CA GLU A 316 -19.51 18.21 -8.88
C GLU A 316 -18.01 18.44 -8.73
N PHE A 317 -17.57 19.30 -7.81
CA PHE A 317 -16.14 19.58 -7.60
C PHE A 317 -15.40 18.40 -7.00
N THR A 318 -16.01 17.71 -6.04
CA THR A 318 -15.43 16.54 -5.40
C THR A 318 -15.89 15.23 -6.02
N GLU A 319 -16.79 15.25 -7.00
CA GLU A 319 -17.53 14.10 -7.56
C GLU A 319 -18.26 13.27 -6.50
N GLU A 320 -18.68 13.92 -5.39
CA GLU A 320 -19.46 13.29 -4.33
C GLU A 320 -20.87 12.99 -4.79
N GLU A 321 -21.34 11.78 -4.50
CA GLU A 321 -22.72 11.35 -4.75
C GLU A 321 -23.20 10.53 -3.55
N PRO A 322 -24.51 10.59 -3.19
CA PRO A 322 -25.05 9.84 -2.06
C PRO A 322 -24.79 8.34 -2.19
N GLY A 323 -24.06 7.77 -1.21
CA GLY A 323 -23.72 6.34 -1.18
C GLY A 323 -22.36 5.98 -1.77
N LYS A 324 -21.71 6.88 -2.51
CA LYS A 324 -20.40 6.67 -3.14
C LYS A 324 -19.27 6.61 -2.09
N ILE A 325 -18.27 5.77 -2.32
CA ILE A 325 -17.05 5.69 -1.51
C ILE A 325 -15.97 6.55 -2.16
N PHE A 326 -15.19 7.26 -1.35
CA PHE A 326 -14.16 8.16 -1.84
C PHE A 326 -12.99 7.41 -2.50
N HIS A 327 -12.34 8.10 -3.43
CA HIS A 327 -11.09 7.68 -4.04
C HIS A 327 -9.91 7.97 -3.11
N GLU A 328 -9.80 9.23 -2.65
CA GLU A 328 -8.61 9.73 -1.96
C GLU A 328 -8.98 10.81 -0.94
N LEU A 329 -8.27 10.83 0.20
CA LEU A 329 -8.44 11.83 1.26
C LEU A 329 -7.10 12.51 1.57
N ARG A 330 -7.00 13.82 1.29
CA ARG A 330 -5.83 14.65 1.55
C ARG A 330 -6.09 15.69 2.65
N ARG A 331 -5.00 16.13 3.30
CA ARG A 331 -5.08 17.08 4.43
C ARG A 331 -4.25 18.34 4.23
N GLY A 332 -3.51 18.45 3.11
CA GLY A 332 -2.64 19.57 2.77
C GLY A 332 -3.34 20.92 2.57
N GLU A 333 -2.54 21.97 2.41
CA GLU A 333 -3.02 23.35 2.24
C GLU A 333 -3.93 23.49 1.03
N LEU A 334 -3.55 22.90 -0.13
CA LEU A 334 -4.33 22.99 -1.36
C LEU A 334 -5.72 22.34 -1.25
N ALA A 335 -5.80 21.18 -0.57
CA ALA A 335 -7.07 20.53 -0.31
C ALA A 335 -7.95 21.32 0.67
N ARG A 336 -7.37 21.96 1.70
CA ARG A 336 -8.09 22.81 2.65
C ARG A 336 -8.64 24.07 1.99
N LEU A 337 -7.89 24.65 1.05
CA LEU A 337 -8.30 25.82 0.26
C LEU A 337 -9.29 25.49 -0.86
N LYS A 338 -9.59 24.20 -1.08
CA LYS A 338 -10.41 23.72 -2.21
C LYS A 338 -9.81 24.10 -3.58
N GLU A 339 -8.50 24.21 -3.68
CA GLU A 339 -7.79 24.36 -4.95
C GLU A 339 -7.67 23.03 -5.69
N ILE A 340 -7.75 21.92 -4.93
CA ILE A 340 -7.88 20.54 -5.43
C ILE A 340 -9.05 19.84 -4.72
N PRO A 341 -9.74 18.86 -5.37
CA PRO A 341 -10.97 18.28 -4.85
C PRO A 341 -10.78 17.26 -3.72
N HIS A 342 -9.57 16.96 -3.29
CA HIS A 342 -9.15 15.78 -2.52
C HIS A 342 -9.48 15.80 -0.99
N ARG A 343 -10.63 16.37 -0.58
CA ARG A 343 -10.94 16.47 0.86
C ARG A 343 -12.35 16.03 1.29
N PRO A 344 -12.79 14.82 1.04
CA PRO A 344 -12.33 13.76 0.14
C PRO A 344 -12.69 13.99 -1.32
N TYR A 345 -12.05 13.26 -2.23
CA TYR A 345 -12.36 13.18 -3.65
C TYR A 345 -13.03 11.84 -3.97
N TYR A 346 -14.10 11.83 -4.78
CA TYR A 346 -14.90 10.63 -5.05
C TYR A 346 -14.76 10.10 -6.48
N GLY A 347 -13.80 10.52 -7.24
CA GLY A 347 -13.55 10.06 -8.61
C GLY A 347 -13.05 8.62 -8.70
N SER A 348 -13.88 7.67 -8.23
CA SER A 348 -13.64 6.22 -8.27
C SER A 348 -14.98 5.51 -8.45
N VAL A 349 -15.06 4.63 -9.46
CA VAL A 349 -16.26 3.84 -9.75
C VAL A 349 -16.25 2.48 -9.04
N ASP A 350 -15.07 1.98 -8.70
CA ASP A 350 -14.82 0.63 -8.19
C ASP A 350 -14.82 0.53 -6.65
N ALA A 351 -14.42 1.60 -5.95
CA ALA A 351 -14.36 1.60 -4.49
C ALA A 351 -15.73 1.33 -3.84
N THR A 352 -16.82 1.79 -4.46
CA THR A 352 -18.17 1.65 -3.91
C THR A 352 -18.67 0.20 -3.89
N PRO A 353 -18.67 -0.57 -5.00
CA PRO A 353 -19.02 -1.99 -4.95
C PRO A 353 -17.97 -2.83 -4.16
N LEU A 354 -16.66 -2.49 -4.22
CA LEU A 354 -15.64 -3.15 -3.42
C LEU A 354 -15.91 -3.00 -1.91
N PHE A 355 -16.41 -1.85 -1.45
CA PHE A 355 -16.77 -1.64 -0.05
C PHE A 355 -17.80 -2.65 0.43
N ALA A 356 -18.89 -2.85 -0.33
CA ALA A 356 -19.93 -3.82 0.00
C ALA A 356 -19.42 -5.27 -0.07
N LEU A 357 -18.58 -5.60 -1.05
CA LEU A 357 -17.92 -6.90 -1.19
C LEU A 357 -17.03 -7.21 0.02
N VAL A 358 -16.10 -6.30 0.33
CA VAL A 358 -15.13 -6.49 1.43
C VAL A 358 -15.83 -6.53 2.79
N PHE A 359 -16.92 -5.76 2.96
CA PHE A 359 -17.75 -5.85 4.15
C PHE A 359 -18.35 -7.26 4.31
N ALA A 360 -18.93 -7.82 3.25
CA ALA A 360 -19.48 -9.18 3.30
C ALA A 360 -18.41 -10.22 3.64
N GLU A 361 -17.24 -10.13 3.00
CA GLU A 361 -16.10 -11.02 3.27
C GLU A 361 -15.57 -10.87 4.71
N ALA A 362 -15.43 -9.64 5.21
CA ALA A 362 -14.99 -9.39 6.59
C ALA A 362 -15.93 -10.02 7.62
N VAL A 363 -17.26 -9.91 7.42
CA VAL A 363 -18.24 -10.55 8.29
C VAL A 363 -18.17 -12.08 8.18
N LYS A 364 -17.99 -12.64 6.97
CA LYS A 364 -17.79 -14.09 6.79
C LYS A 364 -16.57 -14.61 7.54
N TRP A 365 -15.44 -13.88 7.52
CA TRP A 365 -14.22 -14.26 8.22
C TRP A 365 -14.30 -14.14 9.74
N THR A 366 -14.97 -13.11 10.23
CA THR A 366 -14.93 -12.76 11.66
C THR A 366 -16.16 -13.22 12.43
N ALA A 367 -17.30 -13.45 11.77
CA ALA A 367 -18.61 -13.60 12.40
C ALA A 367 -19.01 -12.40 13.29
N ASP A 368 -18.44 -11.23 13.06
CA ASP A 368 -18.59 -10.03 13.89
C ASP A 368 -19.98 -9.40 13.70
N ARG A 369 -20.88 -9.72 14.62
CA ARG A 369 -22.26 -9.20 14.62
C ARG A 369 -22.35 -7.70 14.91
N ALA A 370 -21.35 -7.13 15.61
CA ALA A 370 -21.30 -5.70 15.84
C ALA A 370 -20.93 -4.97 14.56
N LEU A 371 -19.90 -5.43 13.86
CA LEU A 371 -19.50 -4.90 12.55
C LEU A 371 -20.65 -5.02 11.53
N TRP A 372 -21.37 -6.17 11.53
CA TRP A 372 -22.54 -6.37 10.66
C TRP A 372 -23.58 -5.26 10.85
N ARG A 373 -23.97 -5.00 12.11
CA ARG A 373 -25.00 -3.98 12.41
C ARG A 373 -24.52 -2.55 12.15
N GLU A 374 -23.25 -2.30 12.41
CA GLU A 374 -22.62 -0.97 12.27
C GLU A 374 -22.50 -0.56 10.80
N ILE A 375 -22.02 -1.47 9.94
CA ILE A 375 -21.63 -1.14 8.56
C ILE A 375 -22.72 -1.44 7.55
N LEU A 376 -23.65 -2.35 7.84
CA LEU A 376 -24.73 -2.74 6.92
C LEU A 376 -25.47 -1.55 6.28
N PRO A 377 -25.88 -0.48 7.02
CA PRO A 377 -26.54 0.66 6.39
C PRO A 377 -25.68 1.36 5.34
N ALA A 378 -24.36 1.39 5.51
CA ALA A 378 -23.45 1.97 4.53
C ALA A 378 -23.29 1.06 3.30
N ALA A 379 -23.24 -0.26 3.49
CA ALA A 379 -23.19 -1.22 2.40
C ALA A 379 -24.49 -1.22 1.56
N GLU A 380 -25.65 -1.07 2.21
CA GLU A 380 -26.94 -0.90 1.51
C GLU A 380 -26.96 0.39 0.68
N ARG A 381 -26.46 1.51 1.21
CA ARG A 381 -26.34 2.76 0.43
C ARG A 381 -25.37 2.61 -0.75
N ALA A 382 -24.27 1.87 -0.57
CA ALA A 382 -23.32 1.59 -1.66
C ALA A 382 -24.00 0.80 -2.79
N LEU A 383 -24.77 -0.25 -2.50
CA LEU A 383 -25.55 -0.97 -3.51
C LEU A 383 -26.65 -0.10 -4.12
N THR A 384 -27.31 0.77 -3.33
CA THR A 384 -28.30 1.72 -3.86
C THR A 384 -27.65 2.71 -4.84
N TRP A 385 -26.40 3.12 -4.60
CA TRP A 385 -25.64 3.92 -5.56
C TRP A 385 -25.37 3.14 -6.85
N CYS A 386 -24.93 1.87 -6.74
CA CYS A 386 -24.64 1.02 -7.91
C CYS A 386 -25.88 0.82 -8.79
N ASP A 387 -27.03 0.56 -8.19
CA ASP A 387 -28.29 0.28 -8.90
C ASP A 387 -29.10 1.56 -9.22
N GLY A 388 -28.61 2.71 -8.80
CA GLY A 388 -29.29 4.00 -8.90
C GLY A 388 -28.81 4.88 -10.05
N PRO A 389 -29.43 6.07 -10.21
CA PRO A 389 -29.15 6.96 -11.35
C PRO A 389 -27.74 7.53 -11.38
N TYR A 390 -26.94 7.33 -10.35
CA TYR A 390 -25.53 7.76 -10.30
C TYR A 390 -24.60 6.68 -10.81
N GLY A 391 -24.82 5.43 -10.43
CA GLY A 391 -24.02 4.29 -10.86
C GLY A 391 -24.48 3.71 -12.21
N ASP A 392 -25.81 3.70 -12.46
CA ASP A 392 -26.43 3.21 -13.70
C ASP A 392 -27.36 4.30 -14.28
N PRO A 393 -26.79 5.31 -14.95
CA PRO A 393 -27.57 6.47 -15.40
C PRO A 393 -28.54 6.18 -16.56
N ASP A 394 -28.25 5.20 -17.42
CA ASP A 394 -29.09 4.81 -18.54
C ASP A 394 -29.99 3.59 -18.26
N ARG A 395 -29.83 2.99 -17.07
CA ARG A 395 -30.65 1.87 -16.57
C ARG A 395 -30.54 0.59 -17.40
N ASP A 396 -29.35 0.31 -17.90
CA ASP A 396 -29.07 -0.94 -18.61
C ASP A 396 -28.63 -2.07 -17.66
N GLY A 397 -28.42 -1.73 -16.38
CA GLY A 397 -28.03 -2.63 -15.30
C GLY A 397 -26.53 -2.81 -15.15
N TYR A 398 -25.73 -1.90 -15.70
CA TYR A 398 -24.28 -1.82 -15.50
C TYR A 398 -23.89 -0.55 -14.77
N VAL A 399 -22.92 -0.68 -13.88
CA VAL A 399 -22.30 0.48 -13.24
C VAL A 399 -21.31 1.11 -14.20
N GLU A 400 -21.50 2.42 -14.44
CA GLU A 400 -20.72 3.20 -15.38
C GLU A 400 -20.09 4.42 -14.73
N TYR A 401 -19.06 4.95 -15.37
CA TYR A 401 -18.53 6.25 -15.03
C TYR A 401 -18.33 7.11 -16.26
N GLY A 402 -18.54 8.41 -16.08
CA GLY A 402 -18.18 9.46 -17.04
C GLY A 402 -17.38 10.52 -16.32
N THR A 403 -16.54 11.26 -17.03
CA THR A 403 -15.82 12.40 -16.45
C THR A 403 -16.79 13.53 -16.18
N ARG A 404 -16.97 13.91 -14.92
CA ARG A 404 -17.70 15.10 -14.49
C ARG A 404 -16.75 16.23 -14.09
N GLY A 405 -15.52 15.89 -13.68
CA GLY A 405 -14.45 16.79 -13.28
C GLY A 405 -13.29 16.81 -14.28
N THR A 406 -12.22 17.48 -13.89
CA THR A 406 -11.01 17.65 -14.71
C THR A 406 -9.89 16.69 -14.36
N ASP A 407 -10.00 15.90 -13.27
CA ASP A 407 -8.84 15.24 -12.69
C ASP A 407 -8.58 13.84 -13.21
N LEU A 408 -9.52 12.89 -13.14
CA LEU A 408 -9.29 11.53 -13.60
C LEU A 408 -10.19 11.16 -14.78
N ARG A 409 -9.57 10.91 -15.96
CA ARG A 409 -10.28 10.36 -17.12
C ARG A 409 -10.73 8.92 -16.88
N SER A 410 -9.94 8.12 -16.17
CA SER A 410 -10.23 6.73 -15.84
C SER A 410 -10.43 6.60 -14.34
N GLN A 411 -11.57 6.02 -13.91
CA GLN A 411 -11.97 5.94 -12.49
C GLN A 411 -11.97 4.51 -11.94
N GLY A 412 -11.49 3.53 -12.69
CA GLY A 412 -11.21 2.17 -12.23
C GLY A 412 -9.80 2.05 -11.64
N TRP A 413 -9.38 0.82 -11.32
CA TRP A 413 -8.05 0.60 -10.74
C TRP A 413 -6.91 0.98 -11.66
N LYS A 414 -7.11 0.93 -12.98
CA LYS A 414 -6.20 1.50 -13.98
C LYS A 414 -6.60 2.95 -14.28
N ASP A 415 -6.22 3.86 -13.41
CA ASP A 415 -6.69 5.26 -13.42
C ASP A 415 -5.86 6.22 -14.30
N SER A 416 -4.81 5.75 -14.99
CA SER A 416 -4.09 6.57 -15.98
C SER A 416 -4.95 6.86 -17.22
N SER A 417 -4.78 8.05 -17.79
CA SER A 417 -5.63 8.58 -18.88
C SER A 417 -5.68 7.72 -20.16
N GLY A 418 -4.65 6.92 -20.41
CA GLY A 418 -4.54 6.02 -21.59
C GLY A 418 -4.86 4.56 -21.28
N SER A 419 -5.35 4.20 -20.11
CA SER A 419 -5.54 2.82 -19.67
C SER A 419 -6.76 2.13 -20.27
N LEU A 420 -7.76 2.89 -20.72
CA LEU A 420 -8.95 2.38 -21.40
C LEU A 420 -8.86 2.66 -22.88
N SER A 421 -8.27 1.73 -23.63
CA SER A 421 -8.09 1.80 -25.07
C SER A 421 -8.46 0.50 -25.75
N ASP A 422 -8.95 0.60 -26.98
CA ASP A 422 -9.24 -0.55 -27.82
C ASP A 422 -7.99 -1.18 -28.40
N ARG A 423 -8.14 -2.32 -29.10
CA ARG A 423 -7.06 -3.10 -29.71
C ARG A 423 -6.19 -2.31 -30.73
N ASP A 424 -6.75 -1.30 -31.35
CA ASP A 424 -6.04 -0.40 -32.29
C ASP A 424 -5.39 0.81 -31.61
N GLY A 425 -5.59 0.96 -30.29
CA GLY A 425 -5.07 2.04 -29.48
C GLY A 425 -5.97 3.27 -29.38
N ALA A 426 -7.16 3.25 -29.97
CA ALA A 426 -8.13 4.31 -29.81
C ALA A 426 -8.64 4.37 -28.36
N LEU A 427 -8.70 5.57 -27.79
CA LEU A 427 -9.28 5.76 -26.46
C LEU A 427 -10.78 5.54 -26.50
N SER A 428 -11.29 4.75 -25.55
CA SER A 428 -12.71 4.46 -25.43
C SER A 428 -13.55 5.72 -25.14
N ALA A 429 -14.75 5.77 -25.69
CA ALA A 429 -15.73 6.82 -25.37
C ALA A 429 -16.32 6.60 -23.99
N LEU A 430 -16.56 7.71 -23.28
CA LEU A 430 -17.21 7.71 -21.96
C LEU A 430 -18.67 8.17 -22.10
N PRO A 431 -19.60 7.68 -21.23
CA PRO A 431 -19.37 6.83 -20.06
C PRO A 431 -18.95 5.41 -20.44
N ALA A 432 -18.31 4.69 -19.50
CA ALA A 432 -17.86 3.31 -19.71
C ALA A 432 -18.19 2.41 -18.51
N ALA A 433 -18.62 1.17 -18.80
CA ALA A 433 -18.84 0.11 -17.83
C ALA A 433 -17.63 -0.82 -17.80
N LEU A 434 -16.82 -0.74 -16.74
CA LEU A 434 -15.60 -1.59 -16.58
C LEU A 434 -15.98 -3.02 -16.20
N VAL A 435 -15.28 -3.99 -16.75
CA VAL A 435 -15.51 -5.43 -16.53
C VAL A 435 -15.39 -5.83 -15.05
N GLU A 436 -14.34 -5.35 -14.37
CA GLU A 436 -14.10 -5.64 -12.96
C GLU A 436 -15.16 -5.03 -12.04
N VAL A 437 -15.68 -3.86 -12.37
CA VAL A 437 -16.71 -3.18 -11.56
C VAL A 437 -18.00 -3.99 -11.53
N GLN A 438 -18.43 -4.52 -12.68
CA GLN A 438 -19.62 -5.40 -12.75
C GLN A 438 -19.40 -6.67 -11.92
N ALA A 439 -18.18 -7.23 -11.96
CA ALA A 439 -17.83 -8.39 -11.17
C ALA A 439 -17.87 -8.10 -9.66
N TYR A 440 -17.46 -6.91 -9.23
CA TYR A 440 -17.52 -6.51 -7.81
C TYR A 440 -18.97 -6.31 -7.35
N VAL A 441 -19.84 -5.72 -8.17
CA VAL A 441 -21.29 -5.61 -7.88
C VAL A 441 -21.93 -6.99 -7.71
N TYR A 442 -21.60 -7.93 -8.62
CA TYR A 442 -22.06 -9.32 -8.52
C TYR A 442 -21.65 -9.96 -7.19
N ALA A 443 -20.37 -9.89 -6.85
CA ALA A 443 -19.84 -10.50 -5.63
C ALA A 443 -20.39 -9.84 -4.36
N ALA A 444 -20.58 -8.51 -4.38
CA ALA A 444 -21.21 -7.77 -3.28
C ALA A 444 -22.65 -8.22 -3.03
N LYS A 445 -23.46 -8.34 -4.10
CA LYS A 445 -24.85 -8.82 -4.01
C LYS A 445 -24.91 -10.26 -3.49
N GLN A 446 -24.06 -11.17 -4.00
CA GLN A 446 -23.99 -12.55 -3.53
C GLN A 446 -23.55 -12.63 -2.05
N GLY A 447 -22.50 -11.91 -1.68
CA GLY A 447 -21.99 -11.91 -0.32
C GLY A 447 -23.01 -11.39 0.70
N LEU A 448 -23.69 -10.27 0.39
CA LEU A 448 -24.75 -9.74 1.25
C LEU A 448 -25.99 -10.65 1.28
N ALA A 449 -26.35 -11.30 0.18
CA ALA A 449 -27.45 -12.27 0.14
C ALA A 449 -27.20 -13.44 1.11
N ASP A 450 -25.95 -13.95 1.17
CA ASP A 450 -25.59 -15.03 2.09
C ASP A 450 -25.71 -14.58 3.56
N LEU A 451 -25.29 -13.35 3.86
CA LEU A 451 -25.39 -12.78 5.21
C LEU A 451 -26.85 -12.50 5.61
N TYR A 452 -27.68 -11.99 4.71
CA TYR A 452 -29.13 -11.83 4.97
C TYR A 452 -29.82 -13.17 5.21
N ALA A 453 -29.48 -14.20 4.44
CA ALA A 453 -30.02 -15.54 4.66
C ALA A 453 -29.67 -16.09 6.05
N LEU A 454 -28.42 -15.85 6.51
CA LEU A 454 -27.97 -16.24 7.85
C LEU A 454 -28.62 -15.41 8.97
N ASP A 455 -28.99 -14.16 8.67
CA ASP A 455 -29.69 -13.28 9.61
C ASP A 455 -31.22 -13.51 9.64
N GLY A 456 -31.73 -14.39 8.75
CA GLY A 456 -33.16 -14.78 8.66
C GLY A 456 -33.98 -13.93 7.69
N ASP A 457 -33.40 -12.98 6.96
CA ASP A 457 -34.10 -12.18 5.94
C ASP A 457 -33.99 -12.85 4.56
N ALA A 458 -34.74 -13.95 4.41
CA ALA A 458 -34.79 -14.71 3.16
C ALA A 458 -35.28 -13.85 1.97
N LYS A 459 -36.19 -12.88 2.21
CA LYS A 459 -36.73 -12.03 1.15
C LYS A 459 -35.63 -11.15 0.51
N ARG A 460 -34.80 -10.48 1.33
CA ARG A 460 -33.69 -9.69 0.82
C ARG A 460 -32.61 -10.59 0.19
N ALA A 461 -32.34 -11.74 0.79
CA ALA A 461 -31.39 -12.72 0.25
C ALA A 461 -31.77 -13.17 -1.16
N ASP A 462 -33.05 -13.60 -1.36
CA ASP A 462 -33.52 -14.09 -2.65
C ASP A 462 -33.57 -12.99 -3.72
N ARG A 463 -33.94 -11.75 -3.34
CA ARG A 463 -33.87 -10.58 -4.23
C ARG A 463 -32.44 -10.34 -4.73
N LEU A 464 -31.47 -10.24 -3.84
CA LEU A 464 -30.07 -9.98 -4.22
C LEU A 464 -29.47 -11.11 -5.06
N ARG A 465 -29.81 -12.39 -4.76
CA ARG A 465 -29.38 -13.53 -5.59
C ARG A 465 -30.04 -13.49 -6.99
N GLY A 466 -31.27 -13.04 -7.08
CA GLY A 466 -31.96 -12.82 -8.36
C GLY A 466 -31.24 -11.77 -9.20
N GLU A 467 -31.02 -10.58 -8.62
CA GLU A 467 -30.30 -9.48 -9.27
C GLU A 467 -28.87 -9.87 -9.70
N ALA A 468 -28.14 -10.59 -8.85
CA ALA A 468 -26.79 -11.08 -9.18
C ALA A 468 -26.82 -12.07 -10.36
N ARG A 469 -27.80 -12.99 -10.40
CA ARG A 469 -27.95 -13.94 -11.51
C ARG A 469 -28.27 -13.24 -12.82
N GLU A 470 -29.19 -12.28 -12.81
CA GLU A 470 -29.52 -11.47 -13.99
C GLU A 470 -28.32 -10.66 -14.49
N LEU A 471 -27.53 -10.08 -13.57
CA LEU A 471 -26.28 -9.39 -13.92
C LEU A 471 -25.26 -10.35 -14.58
N ARG A 472 -25.09 -11.55 -14.03
CA ARG A 472 -24.18 -12.57 -14.60
C ARG A 472 -24.57 -12.97 -16.01
N GLU A 473 -25.86 -13.18 -16.29
CA GLU A 473 -26.36 -13.56 -17.61
C GLU A 473 -26.15 -12.45 -18.64
N ARG A 474 -26.45 -11.18 -18.26
CA ARG A 474 -26.15 -10.01 -19.12
C ARG A 474 -24.67 -9.85 -19.37
N PHE A 475 -23.87 -9.93 -18.29
CA PHE A 475 -22.42 -9.81 -18.35
C PHE A 475 -21.78 -10.83 -19.30
N ASP A 476 -22.14 -12.11 -19.22
CA ASP A 476 -21.59 -13.14 -20.13
C ASP A 476 -21.97 -12.87 -21.59
N ARG A 477 -23.19 -12.39 -21.84
CA ARG A 477 -23.65 -12.05 -23.18
C ARG A 477 -22.91 -10.84 -23.77
N ASP A 478 -22.74 -9.78 -23.00
CA ASP A 478 -22.34 -8.47 -23.52
C ASP A 478 -20.81 -8.25 -23.45
N PHE A 479 -20.10 -8.84 -22.49
CA PHE A 479 -18.65 -8.67 -22.34
C PHE A 479 -17.84 -9.80 -22.98
N TRP A 480 -18.42 -10.97 -23.26
CA TRP A 480 -17.63 -12.09 -23.78
C TRP A 480 -17.11 -11.85 -25.20
N MET A 481 -15.81 -12.01 -25.39
CA MET A 481 -15.12 -11.96 -26.69
C MET A 481 -14.71 -13.38 -27.13
N PRO A 482 -15.50 -14.07 -27.96
CA PRO A 482 -15.22 -15.46 -28.32
C PRO A 482 -13.88 -15.63 -29.04
N ASP A 483 -13.51 -14.68 -29.91
CA ASP A 483 -12.26 -14.71 -30.68
C ASP A 483 -11.00 -14.54 -29.83
N GLU A 484 -11.11 -13.86 -28.68
CA GLU A 484 -10.02 -13.62 -27.72
C GLU A 484 -10.08 -14.56 -26.51
N SER A 485 -11.14 -15.35 -26.36
CA SER A 485 -11.35 -16.27 -25.23
C SER A 485 -11.25 -15.58 -23.86
N THR A 486 -11.76 -14.36 -23.76
CA THR A 486 -11.77 -13.54 -22.52
C THR A 486 -12.90 -12.53 -22.57
N TYR A 487 -13.18 -11.86 -21.45
CA TYR A 487 -14.10 -10.73 -21.41
C TYR A 487 -13.42 -9.44 -21.89
N ALA A 488 -14.19 -8.57 -22.54
CA ALA A 488 -13.76 -7.23 -22.93
C ALA A 488 -13.39 -6.39 -21.68
N GLN A 489 -12.48 -5.44 -21.83
CA GLN A 489 -12.07 -4.56 -20.75
C GLN A 489 -13.22 -3.71 -20.22
N ALA A 490 -14.09 -3.24 -21.11
CA ALA A 490 -15.27 -2.44 -20.80
C ALA A 490 -16.30 -2.50 -21.91
N LEU A 491 -17.50 -1.97 -21.64
CA LEU A 491 -18.42 -1.45 -22.66
C LEU A 491 -18.30 0.08 -22.69
N ASP A 492 -18.19 0.66 -23.87
CA ASP A 492 -18.08 2.11 -24.06
C ASP A 492 -19.45 2.82 -24.02
N ALA A 493 -19.48 4.12 -24.29
CA ALA A 493 -20.71 4.90 -24.33
C ALA A 493 -21.78 4.39 -25.31
N GLY A 494 -21.37 3.67 -26.33
CA GLY A 494 -22.26 3.03 -27.31
C GLY A 494 -22.61 1.58 -26.97
N LYS A 495 -22.19 1.10 -25.80
CA LYS A 495 -22.25 -0.30 -25.36
C LYS A 495 -21.45 -1.25 -26.27
N THR A 496 -20.45 -0.70 -26.97
CA THR A 496 -19.52 -1.47 -27.78
C THR A 496 -18.38 -2.00 -26.91
N GLN A 497 -17.97 -3.23 -27.14
CA GLN A 497 -16.87 -3.86 -26.41
C GLN A 497 -15.54 -3.13 -26.66
N VAL A 498 -14.81 -2.78 -25.59
CA VAL A 498 -13.41 -2.36 -25.63
C VAL A 498 -12.56 -3.62 -25.66
N THR A 499 -12.07 -3.98 -26.86
CA THR A 499 -11.65 -5.34 -27.20
C THR A 499 -10.19 -5.67 -26.88
N ALA A 500 -9.42 -4.79 -26.26
CA ALA A 500 -8.07 -5.10 -25.83
C ALA A 500 -8.06 -6.17 -24.71
N VAL A 501 -7.21 -7.18 -24.85
CA VAL A 501 -7.01 -8.22 -23.83
C VAL A 501 -6.16 -7.68 -22.69
N THR A 502 -6.75 -7.64 -21.50
CA THR A 502 -6.16 -7.04 -20.32
C THR A 502 -6.33 -7.94 -19.11
N SER A 503 -5.55 -7.68 -18.04
CA SER A 503 -5.69 -8.39 -16.77
C SER A 503 -7.00 -8.09 -16.04
N ASN A 504 -7.70 -6.97 -16.35
CA ASN A 504 -8.99 -6.61 -15.76
C ASN A 504 -10.02 -7.76 -15.85
N ALA A 505 -10.03 -8.52 -16.96
CA ALA A 505 -10.92 -9.66 -17.15
C ALA A 505 -10.72 -10.76 -16.08
N ALA A 506 -9.51 -10.90 -15.51
CA ALA A 506 -9.23 -11.88 -14.46
C ALA A 506 -9.99 -11.59 -13.16
N HIS A 507 -10.39 -10.35 -12.91
CA HIS A 507 -11.24 -10.00 -11.78
C HIS A 507 -12.64 -10.62 -11.87
N ALA A 508 -13.10 -10.97 -13.08
CA ALA A 508 -14.34 -11.75 -13.24
C ALA A 508 -14.22 -13.18 -12.68
N LEU A 509 -13.02 -13.79 -12.78
CA LEU A 509 -12.71 -15.06 -12.12
C LEU A 509 -12.63 -14.86 -10.60
N TRP A 510 -11.93 -13.85 -10.14
CA TRP A 510 -11.76 -13.57 -8.71
C TRP A 510 -13.11 -13.34 -8.01
N ALA A 511 -13.97 -12.52 -8.57
CA ALA A 511 -15.30 -12.20 -8.03
C ALA A 511 -16.32 -13.32 -8.24
N GLY A 512 -16.06 -14.28 -9.13
CA GLY A 512 -16.93 -15.43 -9.39
C GLY A 512 -18.09 -15.17 -10.35
N ILE A 513 -18.09 -14.06 -11.11
CA ILE A 513 -19.14 -13.76 -12.10
C ILE A 513 -18.95 -14.55 -13.40
N ALA A 514 -17.73 -14.93 -13.76
CA ALA A 514 -17.45 -15.69 -14.98
C ALA A 514 -18.24 -17.01 -15.02
N MET A 515 -18.74 -17.39 -16.20
CA MET A 515 -19.33 -18.72 -16.39
C MET A 515 -18.24 -19.80 -16.32
N PRO A 516 -18.50 -20.98 -15.73
CA PRO A 516 -17.48 -22.05 -15.61
C PRO A 516 -16.82 -22.43 -16.95
N GLU A 517 -17.62 -22.53 -18.01
CA GLU A 517 -17.13 -22.82 -19.36
C GLU A 517 -16.23 -21.70 -19.91
N ARG A 518 -16.48 -20.43 -19.56
CA ARG A 518 -15.64 -19.30 -19.94
C ARG A 518 -14.31 -19.35 -19.19
N ALA A 519 -14.32 -19.73 -17.91
CA ALA A 519 -13.10 -19.87 -17.12
C ALA A 519 -12.13 -20.87 -17.76
N THR A 520 -12.60 -21.96 -18.34
CA THR A 520 -11.75 -22.95 -19.05
C THR A 520 -11.00 -22.39 -20.25
N LEU A 521 -11.53 -21.33 -20.85
CA LEU A 521 -10.91 -20.63 -21.99
C LEU A 521 -10.03 -19.45 -21.53
N MET A 522 -10.51 -18.73 -20.48
CA MET A 522 -9.80 -17.54 -19.98
C MET A 522 -8.46 -17.87 -19.33
N VAL A 523 -8.41 -18.95 -18.54
CA VAL A 523 -7.19 -19.27 -17.79
C VAL A 523 -5.99 -19.51 -18.71
N PRO A 524 -6.06 -20.36 -19.74
CA PRO A 524 -4.97 -20.49 -20.72
C PRO A 524 -4.67 -19.18 -21.46
N ARG A 525 -5.70 -18.34 -21.70
CA ARG A 525 -5.52 -17.05 -22.38
C ARG A 525 -4.72 -16.06 -21.54
N LEU A 526 -4.99 -15.99 -20.23
CA LEU A 526 -4.25 -15.15 -19.29
C LEU A 526 -2.79 -15.62 -19.10
N LEU A 527 -2.52 -16.92 -19.28
CA LEU A 527 -1.17 -17.49 -19.19
C LEU A 527 -0.44 -17.56 -20.54
N ALA A 528 -1.06 -17.10 -21.64
CA ALA A 528 -0.40 -17.01 -22.92
C ALA A 528 0.81 -16.06 -22.88
N GLN A 529 1.81 -16.31 -23.72
CA GLN A 529 3.10 -15.61 -23.72
C GLN A 529 2.99 -14.07 -23.84
N ASP A 530 1.95 -13.59 -24.51
CA ASP A 530 1.69 -12.16 -24.66
C ASP A 530 1.12 -11.51 -23.39
N MET A 531 0.58 -12.31 -22.47
CA MET A 531 0.02 -11.86 -21.17
C MET A 531 0.92 -12.21 -19.99
N TYR A 532 1.44 -13.43 -19.90
CA TYR A 532 2.22 -13.89 -18.75
C TYR A 532 3.71 -13.71 -18.95
N THR A 533 4.36 -13.03 -18.01
CA THR A 533 5.80 -12.72 -18.08
C THR A 533 6.71 -13.80 -17.50
N GLY A 534 6.16 -14.78 -16.79
CA GLY A 534 6.91 -15.69 -15.91
C GLY A 534 7.17 -15.10 -14.50
N TRP A 535 6.80 -13.83 -14.26
CA TRP A 535 6.77 -13.18 -12.96
C TRP A 535 5.34 -12.89 -12.48
N GLY A 536 4.47 -12.54 -13.40
CA GLY A 536 3.06 -12.19 -13.21
C GLY A 536 2.39 -11.84 -14.53
N ILE A 537 1.13 -11.47 -14.46
CA ILE A 537 0.29 -11.17 -15.62
C ILE A 537 0.44 -9.69 -16.00
N ARG A 538 0.64 -9.42 -17.29
CA ARG A 538 0.71 -8.06 -17.82
C ARG A 538 -0.67 -7.41 -17.77
N THR A 539 -0.69 -6.13 -17.50
CA THR A 539 -1.92 -5.31 -17.52
C THR A 539 -2.53 -5.19 -18.91
N LEU A 540 -1.72 -5.32 -19.97
CA LEU A 540 -2.14 -5.31 -21.38
C LEU A 540 -1.32 -6.32 -22.18
N SER A 541 -1.98 -7.03 -23.08
CA SER A 541 -1.33 -7.96 -24.00
C SER A 541 -0.28 -7.27 -24.87
N SER A 542 0.89 -7.92 -25.03
CA SER A 542 2.00 -7.39 -25.85
C SER A 542 1.72 -7.38 -27.37
N ARG A 543 0.54 -7.83 -27.79
CA ARG A 543 0.12 -7.83 -29.21
C ARG A 543 -0.40 -6.48 -29.68
N TYR A 544 -0.74 -5.56 -28.77
CA TYR A 544 -1.40 -4.31 -29.14
C TYR A 544 -0.44 -3.12 -29.25
N PRO A 545 -0.73 -2.13 -30.11
CA PRO A 545 0.17 -1.01 -30.39
C PRO A 545 0.40 -0.09 -29.17
N THR A 546 -0.53 -0.04 -28.22
CA THR A 546 -0.39 0.73 -26.98
C THR A 546 0.39 0.01 -25.89
N TYR A 547 0.81 -1.25 -26.14
CA TYR A 547 1.62 -2.00 -25.19
C TYR A 547 2.98 -1.34 -25.00
N ASN A 548 3.31 -1.12 -23.73
CA ASN A 548 4.64 -0.70 -23.33
C ASN A 548 4.97 -1.35 -21.96
N PRO A 549 5.94 -2.25 -21.88
CA PRO A 549 6.29 -2.93 -20.62
C PRO A 549 6.74 -1.96 -19.53
N MET A 550 7.11 -0.73 -19.87
CA MET A 550 7.49 0.36 -18.98
C MET A 550 6.35 1.37 -18.74
N SER A 551 5.13 1.07 -19.20
CA SER A 551 3.95 1.90 -18.92
C SER A 551 3.37 1.59 -17.55
N TYR A 552 2.77 2.59 -16.89
CA TYR A 552 2.14 2.41 -15.59
C TYR A 552 1.00 1.38 -15.63
N HIS A 553 0.06 1.45 -16.62
CA HIS A 553 -1.08 0.54 -16.73
C HIS A 553 -1.19 -0.23 -18.07
N ASN A 554 -0.26 -0.04 -19.03
CA ASN A 554 -0.39 -0.62 -20.36
C ASN A 554 0.76 -1.58 -20.71
N GLY A 555 1.03 -2.56 -19.83
CA GLY A 555 2.01 -3.62 -20.09
C GLY A 555 2.90 -3.99 -18.91
N SER A 556 2.90 -3.24 -17.81
CA SER A 556 3.54 -3.57 -16.52
C SER A 556 2.86 -4.77 -15.84
N VAL A 557 3.48 -5.27 -14.76
CA VAL A 557 2.93 -6.29 -13.87
C VAL A 557 2.65 -5.64 -12.52
N TRP A 558 1.41 -5.82 -12.04
CA TRP A 558 0.97 -5.38 -10.72
C TRP A 558 0.80 -6.60 -9.81
N PRO A 559 1.49 -6.67 -8.68
CA PRO A 559 1.46 -7.85 -7.80
C PRO A 559 0.06 -8.21 -7.29
N HIS A 560 -0.72 -7.21 -6.83
CA HIS A 560 -2.08 -7.44 -6.34
C HIS A 560 -3.02 -7.99 -7.43
N ASP A 561 -3.00 -7.40 -8.62
CA ASP A 561 -3.82 -7.79 -9.78
C ASP A 561 -3.54 -9.24 -10.19
N SER A 562 -2.25 -9.61 -10.29
CA SER A 562 -1.83 -10.97 -10.59
C SER A 562 -2.20 -11.97 -9.47
N ALA A 563 -2.14 -11.57 -8.20
CA ALA A 563 -2.54 -12.42 -7.08
C ALA A 563 -4.07 -12.64 -7.02
N MET A 564 -4.86 -11.60 -7.31
CA MET A 564 -6.31 -11.73 -7.46
C MET A 564 -6.66 -12.65 -8.63
N ALA A 565 -5.94 -12.55 -9.77
CA ALA A 565 -6.10 -13.47 -10.88
C ALA A 565 -5.80 -14.92 -10.48
N ALA A 566 -4.70 -15.17 -9.76
CA ALA A 566 -4.35 -16.51 -9.25
C ALA A 566 -5.42 -17.07 -8.30
N GLN A 567 -5.95 -16.25 -7.38
CA GLN A 567 -7.04 -16.69 -6.52
C GLN A 567 -8.31 -16.99 -7.32
N GLY A 568 -8.61 -16.20 -8.35
CA GLY A 568 -9.70 -16.45 -9.28
C GLY A 568 -9.54 -17.79 -10.01
N MET A 569 -8.36 -18.08 -10.56
CA MET A 569 -8.04 -19.38 -11.18
C MET A 569 -8.27 -20.53 -10.19
N ALA A 570 -7.75 -20.40 -8.97
CA ALA A 570 -7.93 -21.41 -7.92
C ALA A 570 -9.41 -21.64 -7.55
N ARG A 571 -10.24 -20.59 -7.54
CA ARG A 571 -11.70 -20.68 -7.30
C ARG A 571 -12.41 -21.56 -8.32
N TYR A 572 -11.98 -21.52 -9.58
CA TYR A 572 -12.53 -22.34 -10.67
C TYR A 572 -11.82 -23.70 -10.84
N GLY A 573 -10.96 -24.10 -9.91
CA GLY A 573 -10.30 -25.40 -9.89
C GLY A 573 -8.96 -25.48 -10.63
N PHE A 574 -8.49 -24.38 -11.25
CA PHE A 574 -7.22 -24.29 -11.97
C PHE A 574 -6.06 -24.06 -11.00
N ARG A 575 -5.78 -25.10 -10.17
CA ARG A 575 -4.82 -25.03 -9.07
C ARG A 575 -3.37 -24.98 -9.51
N GLU A 576 -3.03 -25.67 -10.61
CA GLU A 576 -1.67 -25.68 -11.16
C GLU A 576 -1.33 -24.33 -11.78
N GLU A 577 -2.24 -23.74 -12.53
CA GLU A 577 -2.12 -22.43 -13.14
C GLU A 577 -2.05 -21.32 -12.09
N ALA A 578 -2.87 -21.41 -11.04
CA ALA A 578 -2.77 -20.51 -9.90
C ALA A 578 -1.40 -20.60 -9.22
N ASN A 579 -0.87 -21.82 -9.01
CA ASN A 579 0.44 -22.05 -8.43
C ASN A 579 1.57 -21.50 -9.31
N GLU A 580 1.42 -21.51 -10.63
CA GLU A 580 2.39 -20.92 -11.55
C GLU A 580 2.49 -19.40 -11.33
N VAL A 581 1.35 -18.70 -11.29
CA VAL A 581 1.31 -17.26 -11.06
C VAL A 581 1.82 -16.92 -9.66
N VAL A 582 1.36 -17.62 -8.61
CA VAL A 582 1.83 -17.44 -7.23
C VAL A 582 3.34 -17.64 -7.13
N SER A 583 3.89 -18.69 -7.75
CA SER A 583 5.33 -18.97 -7.75
C SER A 583 6.13 -17.85 -8.44
N GLY A 584 5.63 -17.33 -9.56
CA GLY A 584 6.22 -16.20 -10.26
C GLY A 584 6.28 -14.94 -9.39
N LEU A 585 5.16 -14.59 -8.74
CA LEU A 585 5.07 -13.42 -7.85
C LEU A 585 5.97 -13.54 -6.60
N MET A 586 5.96 -14.71 -5.93
CA MET A 586 6.80 -14.94 -4.76
C MET A 586 8.29 -14.87 -5.12
N GLU A 587 8.66 -15.44 -6.28
CA GLU A 587 10.02 -15.36 -6.79
C GLU A 587 10.41 -13.93 -7.20
N ALA A 588 9.50 -13.16 -7.80
CA ALA A 588 9.72 -11.75 -8.11
C ALA A 588 9.94 -10.94 -6.84
N GLY A 589 9.05 -11.08 -5.85
CA GLY A 589 9.10 -10.31 -4.60
C GLY A 589 10.42 -10.49 -3.84
N ARG A 590 10.92 -11.72 -3.74
CA ARG A 590 12.18 -11.99 -3.03
C ARG A 590 13.44 -11.44 -3.73
N ARG A 591 13.33 -11.00 -5.01
CA ARG A 591 14.46 -10.45 -5.79
C ARG A 591 14.58 -8.93 -5.70
N PHE A 592 13.59 -8.26 -5.16
CA PHE A 592 13.71 -6.83 -4.85
C PHE A 592 14.58 -6.62 -3.58
N PRO A 593 15.23 -5.45 -3.46
CA PRO A 593 16.02 -5.13 -2.27
C PRO A 593 15.20 -5.32 -0.99
N TYR A 594 15.77 -6.01 -0.01
CA TYR A 594 15.11 -6.36 1.26
C TYR A 594 13.81 -7.16 1.11
N ALA A 595 13.58 -7.83 -0.02
CA ALA A 595 12.31 -8.48 -0.37
C ALA A 595 11.08 -7.56 -0.25
N ARG A 596 11.27 -6.26 -0.48
CA ARG A 596 10.20 -5.25 -0.44
C ARG A 596 9.52 -5.18 -1.79
N VAL A 597 8.25 -5.61 -1.83
CA VAL A 597 7.50 -5.69 -3.08
C VAL A 597 7.05 -4.28 -3.51
N PRO A 598 7.42 -3.84 -4.73
CA PRO A 598 6.98 -2.55 -5.25
C PRO A 598 5.50 -2.58 -5.65
N GLU A 599 4.91 -1.41 -5.83
CA GLU A 599 3.57 -1.24 -6.38
C GLU A 599 3.37 -1.99 -7.70
N LEU A 600 4.32 -1.81 -8.61
CA LEU A 600 4.40 -2.48 -9.89
C LEU A 600 5.85 -2.62 -10.33
N PHE A 601 6.06 -3.45 -11.33
CA PHE A 601 7.34 -3.57 -12.03
C PHE A 601 7.13 -3.72 -13.54
N CYS A 602 8.18 -3.47 -14.34
CA CYS A 602 8.08 -3.52 -15.79
C CYS A 602 7.70 -4.90 -16.29
N GLY A 603 6.86 -4.97 -17.34
CA GLY A 603 6.30 -6.20 -17.88
C GLY A 603 7.22 -6.95 -18.87
N PHE A 604 8.54 -6.89 -18.68
CA PHE A 604 9.48 -7.66 -19.46
C PHE A 604 9.37 -9.15 -19.18
N GLN A 605 9.57 -9.97 -20.24
CA GLN A 605 9.58 -11.43 -20.12
C GLN A 605 10.74 -11.90 -19.26
N ARG A 606 10.49 -12.85 -18.35
CA ARG A 606 11.52 -13.54 -17.58
C ARG A 606 12.40 -14.36 -18.54
N ASP A 607 13.70 -14.13 -18.49
CA ASP A 607 14.67 -14.97 -19.19
C ASP A 607 15.20 -16.06 -18.26
N LEU A 608 14.75 -17.29 -18.50
CA LEU A 608 15.16 -18.46 -17.69
C LEU A 608 16.58 -18.93 -17.97
N ARG A 609 17.23 -18.44 -19.02
CA ARG A 609 18.63 -18.80 -19.35
C ARG A 609 19.62 -18.10 -18.43
N TYR A 610 19.22 -17.00 -17.82
CA TYR A 610 20.04 -16.21 -16.92
C TYR A 610 19.32 -15.98 -15.59
N SER A 611 20.10 -15.77 -14.53
CA SER A 611 19.53 -15.33 -13.25
C SER A 611 19.03 -13.89 -13.41
N SER A 612 17.78 -13.72 -13.89
CA SER A 612 17.15 -12.42 -14.05
C SER A 612 16.39 -12.01 -12.81
N ARG A 613 16.18 -10.71 -12.64
CA ARG A 613 15.21 -10.13 -11.69
C ARG A 613 14.18 -9.33 -12.47
N PRO A 614 13.00 -9.05 -11.89
CA PRO A 614 12.07 -8.09 -12.48
C PRO A 614 12.75 -6.72 -12.65
N ALA A 615 12.43 -6.00 -13.71
CA ALA A 615 12.93 -4.65 -13.93
C ALA A 615 12.08 -3.66 -13.13
N ASP A 616 12.77 -2.77 -12.38
CA ASP A 616 12.11 -1.75 -11.58
C ASP A 616 11.30 -0.77 -12.45
N TYR A 617 10.14 -0.31 -11.95
CA TYR A 617 9.44 0.84 -12.49
C TYR A 617 9.86 2.07 -11.67
N LEU A 618 10.47 3.08 -12.32
CA LEU A 618 11.25 4.14 -11.65
C LEU A 618 10.49 4.98 -10.63
N VAL A 619 9.19 5.18 -10.84
CA VAL A 619 8.35 6.01 -9.94
C VAL A 619 7.34 5.17 -9.14
N SER A 620 7.57 3.86 -9.06
CA SER A 620 6.76 2.94 -8.25
C SER A 620 6.83 3.29 -6.78
N CYS A 621 5.70 3.23 -6.07
CA CYS A 621 5.71 3.27 -4.62
C CYS A 621 6.33 2.01 -4.03
N ILE A 622 7.21 2.19 -3.03
CA ILE A 622 7.89 1.10 -2.31
C ILE A 622 8.03 1.50 -0.83
N PRO A 623 7.32 0.85 0.09
CA PRO A 623 6.32 -0.20 -0.12
C PRO A 623 4.96 0.32 -0.60
N GLN A 624 4.14 -0.62 -1.10
CA GLN A 624 2.73 -0.43 -1.42
C GLN A 624 1.90 -1.46 -0.64
N ALA A 625 0.77 -1.05 -0.05
CA ALA A 625 -0.01 -1.89 0.87
C ALA A 625 -0.57 -3.14 0.19
N TRP A 626 -1.23 -3.01 -0.96
CA TRP A 626 -1.76 -4.17 -1.70
C TRP A 626 -0.65 -5.08 -2.28
N SER A 627 0.56 -4.56 -2.53
CA SER A 627 1.68 -5.42 -2.94
C SER A 627 2.25 -6.22 -1.77
N ALA A 628 2.29 -5.64 -0.58
CA ALA A 628 2.63 -6.37 0.64
C ALA A 628 1.51 -7.35 1.05
N GLY A 629 0.23 -6.94 0.89
CA GLY A 629 -0.96 -7.76 1.14
C GLY A 629 -1.03 -9.00 0.24
N MET A 630 -0.61 -8.85 -1.01
CA MET A 630 -0.54 -9.93 -2.00
C MET A 630 0.15 -11.20 -1.47
N VAL A 631 1.16 -11.07 -0.61
CA VAL A 631 1.86 -12.22 -0.03
C VAL A 631 0.92 -13.08 0.81
N PHE A 632 0.06 -12.46 1.60
CA PHE A 632 -0.93 -13.16 2.44
C PHE A 632 -2.09 -13.70 1.61
N LEU A 633 -2.50 -13.01 0.54
CA LEU A 633 -3.47 -13.53 -0.42
C LEU A 633 -2.94 -14.78 -1.13
N ASN A 634 -1.68 -14.77 -1.55
CA ASN A 634 -1.04 -15.94 -2.17
C ASN A 634 -0.96 -17.13 -1.20
N LEU A 635 -0.61 -16.90 0.08
CA LEU A 635 -0.64 -17.97 1.09
C LEU A 635 -2.07 -18.50 1.31
N ARG A 636 -3.08 -17.62 1.35
CA ARG A 636 -4.50 -18.00 1.40
C ARG A 636 -4.90 -18.85 0.19
N THR A 637 -4.43 -18.49 -1.01
CA THR A 637 -4.69 -19.20 -2.27
C THR A 637 -4.06 -20.60 -2.27
N LEU A 638 -2.79 -20.72 -1.87
CA LEU A 638 -2.09 -22.01 -1.77
C LEU A 638 -2.75 -22.96 -0.76
N LEU A 639 -3.30 -22.42 0.32
CA LEU A 639 -3.99 -23.16 1.36
C LEU A 639 -5.46 -23.45 1.01
N GLY A 640 -6.01 -22.76 -0.01
CA GLY A 640 -7.42 -22.85 -0.37
C GLY A 640 -8.32 -22.52 0.81
N MET A 641 -8.00 -21.44 1.56
CA MET A 641 -8.74 -21.06 2.78
C MET A 641 -10.05 -20.37 2.41
N GLU A 642 -11.18 -20.94 2.82
CA GLU A 642 -12.51 -20.40 2.65
C GLU A 642 -13.33 -20.47 3.96
N PRO A 643 -13.84 -19.36 4.50
CA PRO A 643 -14.70 -19.39 5.69
C PRO A 643 -16.12 -19.83 5.33
N GLU A 644 -16.63 -20.85 5.99
CA GLU A 644 -18.00 -21.29 5.92
C GLU A 644 -18.75 -20.83 7.18
N LEU A 645 -19.35 -19.63 7.11
CA LEU A 645 -19.96 -18.98 8.28
C LEU A 645 -21.14 -19.76 8.86
N SER A 646 -21.95 -20.43 8.01
CA SER A 646 -23.12 -21.22 8.42
C SER A 646 -22.78 -22.35 9.36
N SER A 647 -21.64 -23.02 9.14
CA SER A 647 -21.12 -24.09 9.99
C SER A 647 -20.01 -23.66 10.95
N GLN A 648 -19.59 -22.38 10.86
CA GLN A 648 -18.43 -21.82 11.54
C GLN A 648 -17.14 -22.66 11.35
N ARG A 649 -16.85 -23.04 10.11
CA ARG A 649 -15.68 -23.82 9.73
C ARG A 649 -14.81 -23.04 8.76
N LEU A 650 -13.51 -23.14 8.93
CA LEU A 650 -12.53 -22.82 7.90
C LEU A 650 -12.34 -24.05 7.01
N LEU A 651 -12.76 -23.96 5.78
CA LEU A 651 -12.50 -24.97 4.77
C LEU A 651 -11.10 -24.80 4.21
N LEU A 652 -10.39 -25.89 3.99
CA LEU A 652 -9.06 -25.93 3.40
C LEU A 652 -9.06 -26.86 2.18
N ASP A 653 -8.54 -26.34 1.07
CA ASP A 653 -8.31 -27.11 -0.15
C ASP A 653 -6.90 -26.80 -0.67
N PRO A 654 -5.86 -27.32 0.04
CA PRO A 654 -4.48 -26.95 -0.23
C PRO A 654 -3.95 -27.54 -1.53
N ALA A 655 -3.22 -26.70 -2.30
CA ALA A 655 -2.45 -27.10 -3.46
C ALA A 655 -1.07 -26.42 -3.38
N LEU A 656 -0.07 -27.11 -2.81
CA LEU A 656 1.26 -26.54 -2.64
C LEU A 656 2.12 -26.81 -3.88
N PRO A 657 2.81 -25.80 -4.43
CA PRO A 657 3.73 -25.98 -5.56
C PRO A 657 4.93 -26.85 -5.18
N ALA A 658 5.63 -27.39 -6.18
CA ALA A 658 6.72 -28.37 -5.98
C ALA A 658 7.86 -27.87 -5.07
N TRP A 659 8.13 -26.56 -5.06
CA TRP A 659 9.17 -25.95 -4.24
C TRP A 659 8.79 -25.73 -2.78
N LEU A 660 7.51 -25.97 -2.39
CA LEU A 660 6.99 -25.71 -1.06
C LEU A 660 6.42 -27.00 -0.45
N GLU A 661 7.08 -27.53 0.59
CA GLU A 661 6.70 -28.79 1.21
C GLU A 661 5.68 -28.65 2.35
N ARG A 662 5.72 -27.49 3.05
CA ARG A 662 4.94 -27.27 4.26
C ARG A 662 4.59 -25.80 4.44
N ILE A 663 3.39 -25.56 4.98
CA ILE A 663 2.98 -24.27 5.56
C ILE A 663 2.37 -24.55 6.93
N ASP A 664 2.91 -23.91 7.97
CA ASP A 664 2.34 -23.84 9.32
C ASP A 664 1.64 -22.50 9.46
N VAL A 665 0.40 -22.52 9.90
CA VAL A 665 -0.38 -21.33 10.24
C VAL A 665 -0.67 -21.36 11.73
N ARG A 666 -0.31 -20.29 12.44
CA ARG A 666 -0.54 -20.17 13.89
C ARG A 666 -1.32 -18.90 14.19
N ASP A 667 -2.19 -19.01 15.18
CA ASP A 667 -2.97 -17.90 15.73
C ASP A 667 -3.84 -17.15 14.69
N LEU A 668 -4.26 -17.86 13.62
CA LEU A 668 -5.20 -17.33 12.64
C LEU A 668 -6.53 -17.04 13.33
N ARG A 669 -6.96 -15.79 13.31
CA ARG A 669 -8.27 -15.38 13.88
C ARG A 669 -9.37 -15.62 12.86
N ILE A 670 -10.25 -16.57 13.15
CA ILE A 670 -11.45 -16.83 12.37
C ILE A 670 -12.65 -17.04 13.31
N PHE A 671 -13.80 -16.44 13.00
CA PHE A 671 -15.00 -16.46 13.85
C PHE A 671 -14.68 -16.09 15.31
N ASP A 672 -13.87 -15.05 15.51
CA ASP A 672 -13.37 -14.54 16.80
C ASP A 672 -12.62 -15.57 17.68
N ALA A 673 -12.05 -16.62 17.06
CA ALA A 673 -11.22 -17.59 17.78
C ALA A 673 -9.92 -17.89 17.02
N PRO A 674 -8.79 -18.09 17.74
CA PRO A 674 -7.55 -18.49 17.11
C PRO A 674 -7.61 -19.98 16.71
N VAL A 675 -7.10 -20.26 15.52
CA VAL A 675 -6.87 -21.61 15.02
C VAL A 675 -5.43 -21.74 14.55
N SER A 676 -4.86 -22.94 14.70
CA SER A 676 -3.51 -23.25 14.23
C SER A 676 -3.50 -24.61 13.55
N PHE A 677 -2.88 -24.69 12.38
CA PHE A 677 -2.82 -25.92 11.60
C PHE A 677 -1.55 -25.96 10.74
N ARG A 678 -1.23 -27.15 10.25
CA ARG A 678 -0.12 -27.42 9.33
C ARG A 678 -0.65 -28.09 8.08
N VAL A 679 -0.18 -27.66 6.94
CA VAL A 679 -0.41 -28.28 5.65
C VAL A 679 0.91 -28.81 5.10
N ARG A 680 0.90 -30.06 4.59
CA ARG A 680 2.05 -30.69 3.91
C ARG A 680 1.66 -31.09 2.49
N ARG A 681 2.59 -30.93 1.56
CA ARG A 681 2.41 -31.37 0.18
C ARG A 681 2.34 -32.90 0.10
N GLY A 682 1.46 -33.43 -0.73
CA GLY A 682 1.42 -34.84 -1.12
C GLY A 682 0.84 -35.84 -0.12
N THR A 683 0.35 -35.39 1.04
CA THR A 683 -0.37 -36.26 1.97
C THR A 683 -1.87 -36.25 1.70
N LYS A 684 -2.49 -37.41 1.53
CA LYS A 684 -3.96 -37.53 1.28
C LYS A 684 -4.82 -36.86 2.37
N ASP A 685 -4.27 -36.72 3.60
CA ASP A 685 -4.90 -36.08 4.76
C ASP A 685 -4.10 -34.86 5.28
N GLY A 686 -3.37 -34.20 4.41
CA GLY A 686 -2.30 -33.23 4.63
C GLY A 686 -2.55 -32.02 5.55
N VAL A 687 -3.59 -32.05 6.38
CA VAL A 687 -3.89 -31.01 7.34
C VAL A 687 -3.76 -31.55 8.76
N ASP A 688 -2.65 -31.24 9.43
CA ASP A 688 -2.45 -31.55 10.84
C ASP A 688 -2.87 -30.34 11.69
N ARG A 689 -3.66 -30.56 12.72
CA ARG A 689 -3.96 -29.51 13.71
C ARG A 689 -2.79 -29.34 14.66
N ILE A 690 -2.40 -28.11 14.90
CA ILE A 690 -1.35 -27.77 15.87
C ILE A 690 -1.98 -27.23 17.17
N GLY A 691 -3.17 -26.57 17.08
CA GLY A 691 -3.87 -26.01 18.23
C GLY A 691 -5.17 -25.29 17.85
N GLY A 692 -5.92 -24.83 18.86
CA GLY A 692 -7.15 -24.05 18.69
C GLY A 692 -8.46 -24.79 18.93
N ALA A 693 -9.61 -24.13 18.71
CA ALA A 693 -10.94 -24.68 18.99
C ALA A 693 -11.24 -25.92 18.14
N ARG A 694 -11.68 -27.01 18.79
CA ARG A 694 -12.04 -28.26 18.11
C ARG A 694 -13.17 -28.04 17.11
N GLY A 695 -13.06 -28.59 15.90
CA GLY A 695 -14.13 -28.61 14.89
C GLY A 695 -14.12 -27.43 13.89
N ARG A 696 -13.31 -26.39 14.09
CA ARG A 696 -13.33 -25.18 13.23
C ARG A 696 -12.53 -25.29 11.93
N VAL A 697 -11.66 -26.27 11.76
CA VAL A 697 -10.92 -26.51 10.51
C VAL A 697 -11.40 -27.81 9.90
N ALA A 698 -11.80 -27.78 8.65
CA ALA A 698 -12.23 -28.93 7.88
C ALA A 698 -11.65 -28.87 6.47
N ARG A 699 -11.44 -30.02 5.85
CA ARG A 699 -11.09 -30.11 4.43
C ARG A 699 -12.34 -29.81 3.59
N ALA A 700 -12.22 -28.98 2.57
CA ALA A 700 -13.25 -28.83 1.58
C ALA A 700 -13.47 -30.20 0.89
N ARG A 701 -14.71 -30.65 0.77
CA ARG A 701 -15.03 -31.75 -0.13
C ARG A 701 -14.89 -31.20 -1.55
N ALA A 702 -14.28 -31.97 -2.46
CA ALA A 702 -14.26 -31.60 -3.87
C ALA A 702 -15.68 -31.22 -4.29
N ALA A 703 -15.91 -29.93 -4.53
CA ALA A 703 -17.15 -29.49 -5.09
C ALA A 703 -17.18 -30.04 -6.51
N SER A 704 -18.14 -30.91 -6.80
CA SER A 704 -18.53 -31.14 -8.20
C SER A 704 -18.97 -29.79 -8.73
N LEU A 705 -18.26 -29.29 -9.73
CA LEU A 705 -18.69 -28.15 -10.56
C LEU A 705 -20.04 -28.57 -11.20
N ALA A 706 -21.16 -28.26 -10.57
CA ALA A 706 -22.50 -28.40 -11.09
C ALA A 706 -23.07 -27.02 -11.39
#